data_c4fe3bd4702353bae0d09d31a5312ab1
#
_entry.id   c4fe3bd4702353bae0d09d31a5312ab1
#
_cell.length_a   1.000
_cell.length_b   1.000
_cell.length_c   1.000
_cell.angle_alpha   90.00
_cell.angle_beta   90.00
_cell.angle_gamma   90.00
#
_symmetry.space_group_name_H-M   'P 1'
#
loop_
_entity.id
_entity.type
_entity.pdbx_description
1 polymer ?
#
loop_
_entity_poly.entity_id
_entity_poly.type
_entity_poly.pdbx_seq_one_letter_code
_entity_poly.pdbx_strand_id
1 'polypeptide(L)'
;MNHNICKSAKWTVAGGRVKCYSLLVETKVLSMIVGALAALVMLAFSRTLNAEQITVLRNVNVIDGTGAPAQPNRTMVIEGDRIRSIATEETDRPSNAKAVDMHGQTIMPLIINTHGHLGMVKGTASGVSNQTEDNFRHQLLRYQDYGIGAVLSMGTDGPKFAEIREASRSGKWPGADVYSAGNGFGAKDGAPPAAMGFTNILRPDTADEARKEVAAQAPMKPDFYKLWLDDFYGQYPKLIGPEVYGAIIDEAHKHGLRVAAHLYHLKDARSLVADGVDVLAHSVRDGEVDDALLADMKKHNTAYIPTLSLDDFAFAYADSPAWVNEPFFRAALDEGVFEMITSPDYKAKTRESKAAKMEEEALPIAKRNLKKIYDAGILVALGTDSGATPIRVQGFAEHVELELMVQAGLTPLQAISVATKNGAELLRISDQYGTLEPGKKANFIVLAKDPSQDINNTETIRAVWKNGAKVSDGPVRTKPAVQNASEAYTMTRKSASAQELSDYISPSAPIELGRAPRMKVQLIRDGDTKEYAVIFFKGDEAFSGLMEFAEKYHVTSGHFTAIGALSRATLAWFDLQKKMYRKIPINEQVEVLSMVGDFALYQGKPALHTHMVVGHRDGNTSGGHVIEAVVSPTLEVFVTVDPVALEKKHDPESGLTLIDPRSQ
;
A
#
# COMPACT_ATOMS: atom_id res chain seq x y z
N MET A 1 15.61 -35.39 40.99
CA MET A 1 15.05 -36.11 42.18
C MET A 1 14.33 -37.34 41.68
N ASN A 2 14.91 -38.47 41.89
CA ASN A 2 14.39 -39.82 42.02
C ASN A 2 15.44 -40.87 41.58
N HIS A 3 16.52 -40.88 42.35
CA HIS A 3 17.31 -42.08 42.60
C HIS A 3 16.84 -42.59 43.96
N ASN A 4 16.14 -43.70 43.96
CA ASN A 4 15.98 -44.64 45.09
C ASN A 4 14.59 -45.29 45.01
N ILE A 5 14.42 -46.35 44.26
CA ILE A 5 13.59 -47.51 44.55
C ILE A 5 14.15 -48.67 43.69
N CYS A 6 15.21 -49.30 44.16
CA CYS A 6 15.60 -50.65 43.76
C CYS A 6 16.70 -51.17 44.68
N LYS A 7 16.38 -51.26 45.97
CA LYS A 7 17.17 -52.12 46.92
C LYS A 7 16.16 -52.76 47.85
N SER A 8 16.04 -54.06 47.69
CA SER A 8 15.51 -55.09 48.60
C SER A 8 14.39 -55.93 47.95
N ALA A 9 14.79 -56.99 47.30
CA ALA A 9 14.13 -58.29 47.34
C ALA A 9 15.09 -59.33 46.79
N LYS A 10 15.86 -59.93 47.68
CA LYS A 10 16.52 -61.25 47.46
C LYS A 10 15.44 -62.30 47.63
N TRP A 11 15.13 -63.04 46.60
CA TRP A 11 14.51 -64.36 46.69
C TRP A 11 15.34 -65.29 45.83
N THR A 12 15.99 -66.21 46.53
CA THR A 12 16.68 -67.40 46.00
C THR A 12 15.66 -68.53 45.94
N VAL A 13 15.33 -69.01 44.73
CA VAL A 13 14.92 -70.38 44.45
C VAL A 13 15.40 -70.76 43.08
N ALA A 14 15.88 -71.98 42.94
CA ALA A 14 16.60 -72.60 41.84
C ALA A 14 15.84 -72.57 40.49
N GLY A 15 16.59 -72.35 39.43
CA GLY A 15 16.26 -72.87 38.08
C GLY A 15 15.31 -72.00 37.30
N GLY A 16 15.84 -71.08 36.50
CA GLY A 16 15.05 -70.47 35.42
C GLY A 16 15.22 -68.95 35.30
N ARG A 17 16.05 -68.50 34.38
CA ARG A 17 16.10 -67.08 33.98
C ARG A 17 14.80 -66.71 33.29
N VAL A 18 13.96 -66.00 33.96
CA VAL A 18 12.82 -65.29 33.31
C VAL A 18 13.29 -63.88 32.98
N LYS A 19 13.28 -63.54 31.70
CA LYS A 19 13.69 -62.24 31.15
C LYS A 19 12.68 -61.17 31.59
N CYS A 20 13.13 -60.21 32.38
CA CYS A 20 12.40 -59.01 32.76
C CYS A 20 12.39 -57.97 31.58
N TYR A 21 12.04 -58.40 30.36
CA TYR A 21 12.03 -57.51 29.18
C TYR A 21 10.64 -57.14 28.69
N SER A 22 9.56 -57.76 29.18
CA SER A 22 8.23 -57.52 28.60
C SER A 22 7.46 -56.34 29.22
N LEU A 23 7.62 -56.03 30.51
CA LEU A 23 6.87 -54.97 31.17
C LEU A 23 7.33 -53.54 30.85
N LEU A 24 8.61 -53.34 30.51
CA LEU A 24 9.17 -52.01 30.16
C LEU A 24 8.85 -51.59 28.69
N VAL A 25 8.60 -52.56 27.81
CA VAL A 25 8.24 -52.32 26.42
C VAL A 25 6.74 -51.98 26.33
N GLU A 26 5.89 -52.69 27.08
CA GLU A 26 4.43 -52.44 27.07
C GLU A 26 4.07 -51.05 27.67
N THR A 27 4.74 -50.60 28.72
CA THR A 27 4.54 -49.26 29.29
C THR A 27 5.01 -48.12 28.38
N LYS A 28 6.11 -48.31 27.64
CA LYS A 28 6.57 -47.32 26.64
C LYS A 28 5.66 -47.26 25.41
N VAL A 29 5.17 -48.40 24.91
CA VAL A 29 4.25 -48.48 23.78
C VAL A 29 2.89 -47.88 24.16
N LEU A 30 2.37 -48.18 25.35
CA LEU A 30 1.13 -47.62 25.86
C LEU A 30 1.24 -46.09 26.08
N SER A 31 2.40 -45.60 26.58
CA SER A 31 2.67 -44.16 26.72
C SER A 31 2.79 -43.45 25.37
N MET A 32 3.37 -44.09 24.34
CA MET A 32 3.41 -43.53 22.97
C MET A 32 2.04 -43.53 22.30
N ILE A 33 1.23 -44.56 22.50
CA ILE A 33 -0.15 -44.62 21.95
C ILE A 33 -1.05 -43.58 22.61
N VAL A 34 -0.97 -43.40 23.94
CA VAL A 34 -1.72 -42.37 24.66
C VAL A 34 -1.24 -40.97 24.28
N GLY A 35 0.07 -40.77 24.09
CA GLY A 35 0.62 -39.51 23.58
C GLY A 35 0.19 -39.19 22.13
N ALA A 36 0.16 -40.20 21.25
CA ALA A 36 -0.31 -40.05 19.88
C ALA A 36 -1.83 -39.81 19.80
N LEU A 37 -2.64 -40.50 20.64
CA LEU A 37 -4.08 -40.24 20.74
C LEU A 37 -4.36 -38.84 21.31
N ALA A 38 -3.62 -38.42 22.34
CA ALA A 38 -3.76 -37.06 22.89
C ALA A 38 -3.36 -35.98 21.87
N ALA A 39 -2.30 -36.20 21.08
CA ALA A 39 -1.92 -35.32 19.99
C ALA A 39 -2.94 -35.29 18.85
N LEU A 40 -3.53 -36.43 18.49
CA LEU A 40 -4.60 -36.53 17.51
C LEU A 40 -5.91 -35.86 18.00
N VAL A 41 -6.23 -36.01 19.27
CA VAL A 41 -7.39 -35.36 19.91
C VAL A 41 -7.13 -33.84 20.03
N MET A 42 -5.92 -33.39 20.36
CA MET A 42 -5.56 -31.95 20.35
C MET A 42 -5.58 -31.36 18.95
N LEU A 43 -5.12 -32.11 17.91
CA LEU A 43 -5.23 -31.71 16.50
C LEU A 43 -6.67 -31.72 15.99
N ALA A 44 -7.52 -32.64 16.47
CA ALA A 44 -8.94 -32.64 16.17
C ALA A 44 -9.68 -31.51 16.90
N PHE A 45 -9.34 -31.21 18.17
CA PHE A 45 -9.91 -30.10 18.92
C PHE A 45 -9.46 -28.73 18.41
N SER A 46 -8.23 -28.59 17.87
CA SER A 46 -7.81 -27.34 17.24
C SER A 46 -8.48 -27.08 15.89
N ARG A 47 -9.04 -28.10 15.23
CA ARG A 47 -9.87 -27.92 14.01
C ARG A 47 -11.34 -27.57 14.29
N THR A 48 -11.85 -27.77 15.51
CA THR A 48 -13.26 -27.55 15.83
C THR A 48 -13.55 -26.20 16.51
N LEU A 49 -12.55 -25.30 16.70
CA LEU A 49 -12.72 -24.02 17.40
C LEU A 49 -12.69 -22.77 16.53
N ASN A 50 -12.50 -22.88 15.21
CA ASN A 50 -12.75 -21.79 14.27
C ASN A 50 -13.77 -22.28 13.24
N ALA A 51 -15.06 -22.07 13.50
CA ALA A 51 -16.03 -22.05 12.41
C ALA A 51 -15.57 -20.97 11.43
N GLU A 52 -15.10 -21.37 10.24
CA GLU A 52 -14.64 -20.43 9.22
C GLU A 52 -15.74 -19.39 9.01
N GLN A 53 -15.36 -18.11 9.06
CA GLN A 53 -16.31 -17.02 8.88
C GLN A 53 -16.88 -17.10 7.46
N ILE A 54 -18.20 -17.26 7.34
CA ILE A 54 -18.88 -17.29 6.07
C ILE A 54 -19.49 -15.92 5.79
N THR A 55 -19.10 -15.32 4.67
CA THR A 55 -19.65 -14.05 4.18
C THR A 55 -20.38 -14.30 2.87
N VAL A 56 -21.60 -13.78 2.76
CA VAL A 56 -22.47 -13.89 1.57
C VAL A 56 -22.67 -12.49 0.99
N LEU A 57 -22.11 -12.24 -0.20
CA LEU A 57 -22.31 -11.01 -0.96
C LEU A 57 -23.44 -11.24 -1.95
N ARG A 58 -24.54 -10.45 -1.84
CA ARG A 58 -25.72 -10.54 -2.70
C ARG A 58 -25.85 -9.36 -3.63
N ASN A 59 -26.61 -9.54 -4.70
CA ASN A 59 -26.91 -8.48 -5.68
C ASN A 59 -25.62 -7.86 -6.24
N VAL A 60 -24.64 -8.70 -6.55
CA VAL A 60 -23.33 -8.27 -7.07
C VAL A 60 -23.25 -8.51 -8.58
N ASN A 61 -22.68 -7.55 -9.30
CA ASN A 61 -22.28 -7.74 -10.70
C ASN A 61 -20.83 -8.27 -10.71
N VAL A 62 -20.61 -9.42 -11.30
CA VAL A 62 -19.30 -10.12 -11.27
C VAL A 62 -18.60 -10.04 -12.61
N ILE A 63 -17.43 -9.43 -12.64
CA ILE A 63 -16.44 -9.55 -13.71
C ILE A 63 -15.40 -10.56 -13.22
N ASP A 64 -15.38 -11.75 -13.79
CA ASP A 64 -14.59 -12.86 -13.28
C ASP A 64 -13.10 -12.82 -13.64
N GLY A 65 -12.68 -11.87 -14.50
CA GLY A 65 -11.29 -11.71 -14.97
C GLY A 65 -10.92 -12.58 -16.17
N THR A 66 -11.81 -13.44 -16.65
CA THR A 66 -11.53 -14.31 -17.81
C THR A 66 -11.62 -13.61 -19.16
N GLY A 67 -12.17 -12.40 -19.20
CA GLY A 67 -12.57 -11.69 -20.43
C GLY A 67 -14.02 -11.98 -20.87
N ALA A 68 -14.73 -12.84 -20.14
CA ALA A 68 -16.15 -13.11 -20.35
C ALA A 68 -17.02 -11.91 -19.94
N PRO A 69 -18.25 -11.79 -20.47
CA PRO A 69 -19.19 -10.71 -20.09
C PRO A 69 -19.46 -10.69 -18.59
N ALA A 70 -19.68 -9.47 -18.06
CA ALA A 70 -20.08 -9.28 -16.68
C ALA A 70 -21.37 -10.05 -16.33
N GLN A 71 -21.43 -10.64 -15.15
CA GLN A 71 -22.51 -11.49 -14.68
C GLN A 71 -23.33 -10.75 -13.62
N PRO A 72 -24.50 -10.17 -13.97
CA PRO A 72 -25.29 -9.39 -13.02
C PRO A 72 -26.04 -10.29 -12.02
N ASN A 73 -26.44 -9.67 -10.91
CA ASN A 73 -27.30 -10.27 -9.87
C ASN A 73 -26.79 -11.63 -9.34
N ARG A 74 -25.48 -11.72 -9.08
CA ARG A 74 -24.89 -12.92 -8.49
C ARG A 74 -24.88 -12.84 -6.97
N THR A 75 -24.83 -14.03 -6.37
CA THR A 75 -24.51 -14.23 -4.96
C THR A 75 -23.16 -14.93 -4.90
N MET A 76 -22.19 -14.30 -4.23
CA MET A 76 -20.89 -14.88 -3.94
C MET A 76 -20.84 -15.31 -2.47
N VAL A 77 -20.47 -16.55 -2.22
CA VAL A 77 -20.23 -17.09 -0.88
C VAL A 77 -18.73 -17.21 -0.65
N ILE A 78 -18.24 -16.61 0.40
CA ILE A 78 -16.83 -16.64 0.85
C ILE A 78 -16.78 -17.44 2.14
N GLU A 79 -15.92 -18.45 2.19
CA GLU A 79 -15.66 -19.28 3.38
C GLU A 79 -14.17 -19.19 3.73
N GLY A 80 -13.89 -18.61 4.90
CA GLY A 80 -12.51 -18.27 5.27
C GLY A 80 -11.88 -17.28 4.28
N ASP A 81 -10.78 -17.68 3.65
CA ASP A 81 -10.05 -16.85 2.66
C ASP A 81 -10.43 -17.12 1.20
N ARG A 82 -11.40 -18.04 0.94
CA ARG A 82 -11.70 -18.55 -0.41
C ARG A 82 -13.13 -18.32 -0.87
N ILE A 83 -13.30 -18.22 -2.17
CA ILE A 83 -14.60 -18.24 -2.83
C ILE A 83 -15.12 -19.66 -2.78
N ARG A 84 -16.25 -19.88 -2.10
CA ARG A 84 -16.95 -21.18 -2.07
C ARG A 84 -17.83 -21.38 -3.30
N SER A 85 -18.60 -20.33 -3.66
CA SER A 85 -19.50 -20.38 -4.82
C SER A 85 -19.83 -19.00 -5.36
N ILE A 86 -20.18 -18.93 -6.66
CA ILE A 86 -20.79 -17.78 -7.33
C ILE A 86 -21.99 -18.31 -8.10
N ALA A 87 -23.21 -17.88 -7.73
CA ALA A 87 -24.45 -18.41 -8.29
C ALA A 87 -25.51 -17.31 -8.50
N THR A 88 -26.58 -17.63 -9.24
CA THR A 88 -27.75 -16.74 -9.40
C THR A 88 -28.70 -16.76 -8.21
N GLU A 89 -28.72 -17.87 -7.48
CA GLU A 89 -29.59 -18.06 -6.32
C GLU A 89 -28.77 -18.42 -5.08
N GLU A 90 -29.29 -18.05 -3.92
CA GLU A 90 -28.69 -18.42 -2.62
C GLU A 90 -29.13 -19.83 -2.23
N THR A 91 -28.51 -20.85 -2.86
CA THR A 91 -28.87 -22.25 -2.63
C THR A 91 -28.31 -22.85 -1.34
N ASP A 92 -27.37 -22.15 -0.67
CA ASP A 92 -26.61 -22.75 0.44
C ASP A 92 -26.18 -21.70 1.47
N ARG A 93 -27.18 -21.17 2.24
CA ARG A 93 -26.88 -20.24 3.32
C ARG A 93 -26.79 -20.96 4.67
N PRO A 94 -25.56 -21.07 5.24
CA PRO A 94 -25.42 -21.45 6.65
C PRO A 94 -26.08 -20.41 7.56
N SER A 95 -26.74 -20.86 8.62
CA SER A 95 -27.46 -20.00 9.57
C SER A 95 -26.56 -18.95 10.26
N ASN A 96 -25.25 -19.16 10.27
CA ASN A 96 -24.23 -18.27 10.86
C ASN A 96 -23.55 -17.34 9.84
N ALA A 97 -23.99 -17.30 8.58
CA ALA A 97 -23.37 -16.49 7.54
C ALA A 97 -23.71 -15.01 7.68
N LYS A 98 -22.69 -14.15 7.58
CA LYS A 98 -22.85 -12.69 7.45
C LYS A 98 -23.26 -12.34 6.02
N ALA A 99 -24.49 -11.88 5.83
CA ALA A 99 -24.96 -11.42 4.52
C ALA A 99 -24.72 -9.90 4.35
N VAL A 100 -24.23 -9.52 3.16
CA VAL A 100 -24.01 -8.13 2.74
C VAL A 100 -24.71 -7.95 1.39
N ASP A 101 -25.62 -6.98 1.29
CA ASP A 101 -26.21 -6.58 0.02
C ASP A 101 -25.26 -5.61 -0.70
N MET A 102 -24.85 -5.95 -1.91
CA MET A 102 -23.93 -5.16 -2.72
C MET A 102 -24.65 -4.12 -3.60
N HIS A 103 -25.99 -4.11 -3.59
CA HIS A 103 -26.82 -3.12 -4.30
C HIS A 103 -26.43 -2.93 -5.78
N GLY A 104 -26.07 -4.00 -6.47
CA GLY A 104 -25.66 -3.97 -7.88
C GLY A 104 -24.25 -3.45 -8.13
N GLN A 105 -23.44 -3.22 -7.09
CA GLN A 105 -22.03 -2.89 -7.25
C GLN A 105 -21.29 -3.98 -8.02
N THR A 106 -20.24 -3.58 -8.73
CA THR A 106 -19.42 -4.51 -9.52
C THR A 106 -18.22 -4.98 -8.71
N ILE A 107 -17.89 -6.28 -8.82
CA ILE A 107 -16.62 -6.81 -8.35
C ILE A 107 -15.78 -7.31 -9.53
N MET A 108 -14.46 -7.16 -9.41
CA MET A 108 -13.47 -7.73 -10.33
C MET A 108 -12.26 -8.23 -9.52
N PRO A 109 -11.44 -9.16 -10.06
CA PRO A 109 -10.22 -9.61 -9.38
C PRO A 109 -9.28 -8.43 -9.08
N LEU A 110 -8.42 -8.58 -8.07
CA LEU A 110 -7.34 -7.61 -7.84
C LEU A 110 -6.41 -7.54 -9.05
N ILE A 111 -5.97 -6.32 -9.36
CA ILE A 111 -4.97 -6.03 -10.40
C ILE A 111 -3.62 -6.61 -9.98
N ILE A 112 -2.85 -7.10 -10.94
CA ILE A 112 -1.49 -7.60 -10.77
C ILE A 112 -0.58 -6.74 -11.63
N ASN A 113 0.29 -5.95 -10.98
CA ASN A 113 1.32 -5.20 -11.68
C ASN A 113 2.57 -6.06 -11.84
N THR A 114 2.85 -6.50 -13.07
CA THR A 114 4.00 -7.35 -13.39
C THR A 114 5.28 -6.56 -13.69
N HIS A 115 5.26 -5.23 -13.55
CA HIS A 115 6.44 -4.37 -13.71
C HIS A 115 6.27 -3.06 -12.93
N GLY A 116 6.71 -3.05 -11.69
CA GLY A 116 6.80 -1.85 -10.84
C GLY A 116 8.16 -1.77 -10.16
N HIS A 117 8.36 -0.75 -9.35
CA HIS A 117 9.55 -0.57 -8.51
C HIS A 117 9.15 -0.23 -7.09
N LEU A 118 9.79 -0.87 -6.11
CA LEU A 118 9.52 -0.68 -4.70
C LEU A 118 10.70 -0.01 -3.99
N GLY A 119 10.38 0.88 -3.06
CA GLY A 119 11.36 1.55 -2.20
C GLY A 119 12.22 2.61 -2.91
N MET A 120 12.04 2.85 -4.21
CA MET A 120 12.88 3.79 -4.97
C MET A 120 12.46 5.25 -4.79
N VAL A 121 11.18 5.52 -4.65
CA VAL A 121 10.64 6.88 -4.53
C VAL A 121 10.20 7.19 -3.10
N LYS A 122 10.42 8.45 -2.67
CA LYS A 122 9.86 9.03 -1.45
C LYS A 122 9.78 10.56 -1.64
N GLY A 123 8.58 11.12 -1.56
CA GLY A 123 8.36 12.51 -1.93
C GLY A 123 8.77 12.76 -3.38
N THR A 124 9.51 13.81 -3.62
CA THR A 124 10.03 14.18 -4.95
C THR A 124 11.38 13.54 -5.30
N ALA A 125 11.92 12.67 -4.43
CA ALA A 125 13.23 12.07 -4.60
C ALA A 125 13.15 10.61 -5.06
N SER A 126 14.13 10.20 -5.88
CA SER A 126 14.36 8.80 -6.29
C SER A 126 15.74 8.33 -5.84
N GLY A 127 15.88 7.06 -5.50
CA GLY A 127 17.16 6.42 -5.20
C GLY A 127 17.07 5.32 -4.16
N VAL A 128 18.12 4.49 -4.10
CA VAL A 128 18.21 3.33 -3.18
C VAL A 128 18.24 3.72 -1.70
N SER A 129 18.57 4.98 -1.36
CA SER A 129 18.49 5.51 0.00
C SER A 129 17.06 5.52 0.56
N ASN A 130 16.06 5.48 -0.29
CA ASN A 130 14.65 5.41 0.08
C ASN A 130 14.18 3.99 0.43
N GLN A 131 15.03 2.97 0.27
CA GLN A 131 14.72 1.56 0.54
C GLN A 131 14.71 1.27 2.04
N THR A 132 13.70 1.81 2.73
CA THR A 132 13.44 1.59 4.15
C THR A 132 12.19 0.74 4.34
N GLU A 133 12.10 0.00 5.46
CA GLU A 133 10.92 -0.82 5.77
C GLU A 133 9.63 -0.01 5.74
N ASP A 134 9.63 1.17 6.35
CA ASP A 134 8.45 2.04 6.39
C ASP A 134 8.02 2.48 4.98
N ASN A 135 8.97 2.81 4.10
CA ASN A 135 8.66 3.20 2.73
C ASN A 135 8.11 2.03 1.90
N PHE A 136 8.67 0.83 2.05
CA PHE A 136 8.11 -0.38 1.42
C PHE A 136 6.68 -0.62 1.88
N ARG A 137 6.43 -0.61 3.20
CA ARG A 137 5.09 -0.81 3.77
C ARG A 137 4.09 0.22 3.29
N HIS A 138 4.49 1.50 3.28
CA HIS A 138 3.67 2.59 2.77
C HIS A 138 3.26 2.36 1.30
N GLN A 139 4.20 2.00 0.44
CA GLN A 139 3.93 1.74 -0.97
C GLN A 139 3.05 0.50 -1.19
N LEU A 140 3.24 -0.58 -0.41
CA LEU A 140 2.41 -1.78 -0.50
C LEU A 140 0.95 -1.51 -0.08
N LEU A 141 0.73 -0.68 0.95
CA LEU A 141 -0.60 -0.23 1.36
C LEU A 141 -1.24 0.66 0.29
N ARG A 142 -0.47 1.56 -0.34
CA ARG A 142 -0.95 2.37 -1.46
C ARG A 142 -1.42 1.48 -2.61
N TYR A 143 -0.63 0.51 -3.05
CA TYR A 143 -1.06 -0.45 -4.06
C TYR A 143 -2.37 -1.15 -3.68
N GLN A 144 -2.46 -1.64 -2.45
CA GLN A 144 -3.68 -2.28 -1.94
C GLN A 144 -4.90 -1.34 -2.02
N ASP A 145 -4.77 -0.08 -1.58
CA ASP A 145 -5.87 0.89 -1.60
C ASP A 145 -6.40 1.15 -3.02
N TYR A 146 -5.53 1.04 -4.03
CA TYR A 146 -5.87 1.14 -5.45
C TYR A 146 -6.27 -0.19 -6.09
N GLY A 147 -6.46 -1.26 -5.30
CA GLY A 147 -6.90 -2.56 -5.80
C GLY A 147 -5.82 -3.41 -6.44
N ILE A 148 -4.54 -3.05 -6.27
CA ILE A 148 -3.44 -3.87 -6.74
C ILE A 148 -3.09 -4.91 -5.66
N GLY A 149 -3.27 -6.21 -5.98
CA GLY A 149 -3.06 -7.31 -5.05
C GLY A 149 -1.65 -7.86 -5.04
N ALA A 150 -0.92 -7.71 -6.14
CA ALA A 150 0.45 -8.19 -6.29
C ALA A 150 1.26 -7.25 -7.19
N VAL A 151 2.55 -7.09 -6.89
CA VAL A 151 3.50 -6.30 -7.67
C VAL A 151 4.81 -7.04 -7.85
N LEU A 152 5.31 -7.12 -9.10
CA LEU A 152 6.66 -7.58 -9.41
C LEU A 152 7.60 -6.38 -9.42
N SER A 153 8.48 -6.28 -8.43
CA SER A 153 9.54 -5.29 -8.39
C SER A 153 10.68 -5.72 -9.32
N MET A 154 11.02 -4.83 -10.28
CA MET A 154 11.73 -5.23 -11.49
C MET A 154 13.21 -4.82 -11.47
N GLY A 155 14.00 -5.50 -10.60
CA GLY A 155 15.45 -5.49 -10.68
C GLY A 155 16.20 -4.41 -9.91
N THR A 156 15.50 -3.60 -9.08
CA THR A 156 16.13 -2.54 -8.25
C THR A 156 16.01 -2.80 -6.75
N ASP A 157 15.75 -4.04 -6.34
CA ASP A 157 15.19 -4.36 -5.02
C ASP A 157 16.20 -4.32 -3.85
N GLY A 158 17.48 -4.35 -4.14
CA GLY A 158 18.52 -4.36 -3.11
C GLY A 158 18.63 -5.68 -2.33
N PRO A 159 19.52 -5.74 -1.31
CA PRO A 159 19.90 -7.01 -0.66
C PRO A 159 18.81 -7.61 0.23
N LYS A 160 17.80 -6.84 0.65
CA LYS A 160 16.74 -7.30 1.56
C LYS A 160 15.47 -7.81 0.86
N PHE A 161 15.49 -7.92 -0.47
CA PHE A 161 14.28 -8.25 -1.22
C PHE A 161 13.64 -9.59 -0.79
N ALA A 162 14.44 -10.58 -0.43
CA ALA A 162 13.94 -11.88 0.01
C ALA A 162 13.12 -11.77 1.31
N GLU A 163 13.58 -10.95 2.26
CA GLU A 163 12.89 -10.68 3.54
C GLU A 163 11.58 -9.93 3.32
N ILE A 164 11.60 -8.90 2.45
CA ILE A 164 10.43 -8.08 2.10
C ILE A 164 9.37 -8.95 1.43
N ARG A 165 9.78 -9.75 0.45
CA ARG A 165 8.92 -10.70 -0.27
C ARG A 165 8.26 -11.69 0.68
N GLU A 166 9.01 -12.29 1.59
CA GLU A 166 8.48 -13.23 2.58
C GLU A 166 7.51 -12.54 3.53
N ALA A 167 7.85 -11.35 4.04
CA ALA A 167 7.00 -10.61 4.96
C ALA A 167 5.65 -10.21 4.32
N SER A 168 5.62 -9.86 3.04
CA SER A 168 4.39 -9.52 2.32
C SER A 168 3.54 -10.77 2.03
N ARG A 169 4.14 -11.84 1.50
CA ARG A 169 3.42 -13.06 1.09
C ARG A 169 2.91 -13.90 2.27
N SER A 170 3.60 -13.86 3.41
CA SER A 170 3.15 -14.51 4.65
C SER A 170 2.02 -13.76 5.36
N GLY A 171 1.68 -12.55 4.90
CA GLY A 171 0.71 -11.67 5.54
C GLY A 171 1.23 -10.97 6.80
N LYS A 172 2.53 -11.07 7.10
CA LYS A 172 3.16 -10.31 8.19
C LYS A 172 3.08 -8.80 7.93
N TRP A 173 3.20 -8.39 6.66
CA TRP A 173 2.96 -7.03 6.22
C TRP A 173 1.63 -6.95 5.48
N PRO A 174 0.76 -6.00 5.82
CA PRO A 174 -0.43 -5.71 5.02
C PRO A 174 -0.02 -5.04 3.70
N GLY A 175 -0.92 -5.08 2.71
CA GLY A 175 -0.69 -4.45 1.42
C GLY A 175 -0.64 -5.46 0.27
N ALA A 176 -0.06 -5.06 -0.87
CA ALA A 176 0.13 -5.93 -2.02
C ALA A 176 1.19 -7.00 -1.77
N ASP A 177 1.04 -8.19 -2.38
CA ASP A 177 2.06 -9.24 -2.34
C ASP A 177 3.25 -8.88 -3.25
N VAL A 178 4.48 -9.05 -2.75
CA VAL A 178 5.69 -8.72 -3.49
C VAL A 178 6.24 -9.92 -4.23
N TYR A 179 6.53 -9.71 -5.52
CA TYR A 179 7.37 -10.54 -6.37
C TYR A 179 8.61 -9.73 -6.75
N SER A 180 9.73 -10.37 -7.03
CA SER A 180 11.01 -9.66 -7.12
C SER A 180 11.90 -10.24 -8.22
N ALA A 181 12.52 -9.35 -8.99
CA ALA A 181 13.60 -9.70 -9.92
C ALA A 181 15.01 -9.51 -9.31
N GLY A 182 15.09 -9.27 -8.00
CA GLY A 182 16.35 -9.11 -7.28
C GLY A 182 17.19 -7.93 -7.78
N ASN A 183 18.50 -8.15 -7.90
CA ASN A 183 19.40 -7.19 -8.53
C ASN A 183 19.46 -7.47 -10.03
N GLY A 184 19.12 -6.49 -10.83
CA GLY A 184 19.14 -6.61 -12.29
C GLY A 184 20.54 -6.43 -12.89
N PHE A 185 20.65 -6.67 -14.20
CA PHE A 185 21.89 -6.64 -14.96
C PHE A 185 21.89 -5.47 -15.95
N GLY A 186 22.95 -4.68 -15.98
CA GLY A 186 23.15 -3.58 -16.91
C GLY A 186 24.59 -3.53 -17.42
N ALA A 187 24.85 -2.68 -18.42
CA ALA A 187 26.19 -2.46 -18.91
C ALA A 187 27.03 -1.63 -17.91
N LYS A 188 28.33 -1.82 -17.90
CA LYS A 188 29.26 -0.95 -17.17
C LYS A 188 29.19 0.46 -17.76
N ASP A 189 29.00 1.46 -16.89
CA ASP A 189 28.72 2.85 -17.26
C ASP A 189 27.48 3.04 -18.16
N GLY A 190 26.60 2.02 -18.25
CA GLY A 190 25.32 2.04 -18.94
C GLY A 190 24.14 2.31 -18.03
N ALA A 191 22.94 2.15 -18.57
CA ALA A 191 21.68 2.30 -17.84
C ALA A 191 21.35 1.07 -16.96
N PRO A 192 20.64 1.25 -15.83
CA PRO A 192 20.46 2.49 -15.09
C PRO A 192 21.78 2.95 -14.43
N PRO A 193 22.10 4.25 -14.44
CA PRO A 193 23.43 4.72 -14.05
C PRO A 193 23.67 4.68 -12.54
N ALA A 194 24.85 4.20 -12.12
CA ALA A 194 25.24 4.16 -10.71
C ALA A 194 25.25 5.55 -10.05
N ALA A 195 25.55 6.60 -10.81
CA ALA A 195 25.53 7.99 -10.34
C ALA A 195 24.14 8.48 -9.89
N MET A 196 23.05 7.85 -10.36
CA MET A 196 21.68 8.12 -9.90
C MET A 196 21.27 7.25 -8.70
N GLY A 197 22.21 6.61 -8.02
CA GLY A 197 21.95 5.78 -6.85
C GLY A 197 21.63 4.31 -7.13
N PHE A 198 21.72 3.84 -8.39
CA PHE A 198 21.51 2.43 -8.76
C PHE A 198 22.81 1.62 -8.58
N THR A 199 23.29 1.57 -7.34
CA THR A 199 24.57 0.92 -7.00
C THR A 199 24.46 -0.60 -6.83
N ASN A 200 23.25 -1.14 -6.78
CA ASN A 200 22.96 -2.56 -6.64
C ASN A 200 22.80 -3.31 -7.99
N ILE A 201 22.92 -2.62 -9.12
CA ILE A 201 22.86 -3.25 -10.44
C ILE A 201 24.15 -4.00 -10.71
N LEU A 202 24.04 -5.24 -11.17
CA LEU A 202 25.16 -6.08 -11.58
C LEU A 202 25.63 -5.68 -12.99
N ARG A 203 26.94 -5.67 -13.21
CA ARG A 203 27.53 -5.10 -14.45
C ARG A 203 28.64 -5.98 -14.99
N PRO A 204 28.33 -7.24 -15.39
CA PRO A 204 29.32 -8.14 -15.94
C PRO A 204 29.84 -7.62 -17.30
N ASP A 205 31.16 -7.67 -17.50
CA ASP A 205 31.80 -7.32 -18.75
C ASP A 205 31.95 -8.55 -19.67
N THR A 206 31.85 -9.76 -19.13
CA THR A 206 32.04 -11.02 -19.86
C THR A 206 30.92 -12.03 -19.57
N ALA A 207 30.76 -13.00 -20.48
CA ALA A 207 29.82 -14.11 -20.30
C ALA A 207 30.12 -14.94 -19.03
N ASP A 208 31.40 -15.15 -18.71
CA ASP A 208 31.79 -15.90 -17.50
C ASP A 208 31.44 -15.15 -16.19
N GLU A 209 31.62 -13.83 -16.16
CA GLU A 209 31.17 -12.99 -15.05
C GLU A 209 29.65 -13.03 -14.92
N ALA A 210 28.92 -12.89 -16.04
CA ALA A 210 27.46 -12.97 -16.06
C ALA A 210 26.95 -14.29 -15.45
N ARG A 211 27.51 -15.43 -15.86
CA ARG A 211 27.15 -16.76 -15.30
C ARG A 211 27.42 -16.84 -13.81
N LYS A 212 28.56 -16.32 -13.32
CA LYS A 212 28.88 -16.30 -11.90
C LYS A 212 27.90 -15.45 -11.09
N GLU A 213 27.53 -14.27 -11.59
CA GLU A 213 26.61 -13.37 -10.91
C GLU A 213 25.18 -13.95 -10.87
N VAL A 214 24.72 -14.58 -11.96
CA VAL A 214 23.43 -15.30 -11.99
C VAL A 214 23.44 -16.43 -10.94
N ALA A 215 24.48 -17.30 -10.96
CA ALA A 215 24.60 -18.40 -10.03
C ALA A 215 24.68 -17.95 -8.56
N ALA A 216 25.31 -16.78 -8.29
CA ALA A 216 25.40 -16.21 -6.95
C ALA A 216 24.04 -15.73 -6.41
N GLN A 217 23.15 -15.23 -7.27
CA GLN A 217 21.80 -14.80 -6.88
C GLN A 217 20.78 -15.95 -6.83
N ALA A 218 20.97 -17.02 -7.58
CA ALA A 218 20.00 -18.11 -7.72
C ALA A 218 19.52 -18.71 -6.38
N PRO A 219 20.36 -18.87 -5.32
CA PRO A 219 19.94 -19.36 -4.00
C PRO A 219 18.89 -18.48 -3.31
N MET A 220 18.81 -17.18 -3.62
CA MET A 220 17.79 -16.25 -3.10
C MET A 220 16.44 -16.43 -3.78
N LYS A 221 16.38 -17.24 -4.86
CA LYS A 221 15.19 -17.59 -5.63
C LYS A 221 14.37 -16.35 -6.03
N PRO A 222 14.95 -15.40 -6.79
CA PRO A 222 14.16 -14.33 -7.36
C PRO A 222 13.06 -14.92 -8.25
N ASP A 223 11.94 -14.22 -8.44
CA ASP A 223 10.85 -14.69 -9.31
C ASP A 223 11.21 -14.53 -10.80
N PHE A 224 12.08 -13.54 -11.09
CA PHE A 224 12.70 -13.26 -12.38
C PHE A 224 14.13 -12.77 -12.20
N TYR A 225 14.88 -12.72 -13.33
CA TYR A 225 15.99 -11.80 -13.48
C TYR A 225 15.58 -10.65 -14.40
N LYS A 226 16.15 -9.45 -14.18
CA LYS A 226 15.97 -8.27 -15.03
C LYS A 226 17.28 -7.93 -15.70
N LEU A 227 17.23 -7.59 -17.00
CA LEU A 227 18.35 -6.96 -17.69
C LEU A 227 17.90 -5.68 -18.41
N TRP A 228 18.82 -4.75 -18.61
CA TRP A 228 18.59 -3.50 -19.35
C TRP A 228 19.38 -3.50 -20.65
N LEU A 229 18.64 -3.42 -21.77
CA LEU A 229 19.19 -3.28 -23.12
C LEU A 229 18.58 -2.03 -23.75
N ASP A 230 19.02 -0.85 -23.30
CA ASP A 230 18.52 0.45 -23.77
C ASP A 230 19.60 1.51 -23.56
N ASP A 231 19.74 2.43 -24.53
CA ASP A 231 20.65 3.56 -24.45
C ASP A 231 19.99 4.84 -23.92
N PHE A 232 18.70 4.78 -23.59
CA PHE A 232 17.91 5.91 -23.12
C PHE A 232 18.08 7.16 -23.99
N TYR A 233 17.75 7.03 -25.27
CA TYR A 233 17.86 8.08 -26.30
C TYR A 233 19.30 8.55 -26.56
N GLY A 234 20.26 7.64 -26.41
CA GLY A 234 21.67 7.91 -26.57
C GLY A 234 22.38 8.57 -25.38
N GLN A 235 21.68 8.69 -24.24
CA GLN A 235 22.29 9.20 -23.00
C GLN A 235 23.31 8.21 -22.40
N TYR A 236 23.06 6.93 -22.55
CA TYR A 236 23.89 5.83 -22.05
C TYR A 236 24.24 4.86 -23.20
N PRO A 237 25.19 5.24 -24.09
CA PRO A 237 25.42 4.51 -25.31
C PRO A 237 26.05 3.12 -25.10
N LYS A 238 26.55 2.81 -23.91
CA LYS A 238 27.07 1.49 -23.59
C LYS A 238 25.93 0.55 -23.27
N LEU A 239 25.79 -0.50 -24.07
CA LEU A 239 24.80 -1.56 -23.89
C LEU A 239 25.50 -2.84 -23.44
N ILE A 240 24.75 -3.71 -22.74
CA ILE A 240 25.18 -5.07 -22.46
C ILE A 240 25.26 -5.85 -23.78
N GLY A 241 26.40 -6.51 -24.04
CA GLY A 241 26.61 -7.22 -25.29
C GLY A 241 25.83 -8.52 -25.42
N PRO A 242 25.57 -9.01 -26.65
CA PRO A 242 24.80 -10.22 -26.90
C PRO A 242 25.40 -11.48 -26.25
N GLU A 243 26.71 -11.60 -26.21
CA GLU A 243 27.39 -12.71 -25.52
C GLU A 243 27.12 -12.70 -24.00
N VAL A 244 27.01 -11.51 -23.42
CA VAL A 244 26.79 -11.32 -21.97
C VAL A 244 25.34 -11.57 -21.62
N TYR A 245 24.38 -10.92 -22.31
CA TYR A 245 22.97 -11.16 -21.99
C TYR A 245 22.49 -12.55 -22.39
N GLY A 246 23.01 -13.14 -23.46
CA GLY A 246 22.78 -14.55 -23.80
C GLY A 246 23.27 -15.50 -22.70
N ALA A 247 24.43 -15.20 -22.09
CA ALA A 247 24.93 -15.95 -20.94
C ALA A 247 24.06 -15.79 -19.69
N ILE A 248 23.47 -14.61 -19.46
CA ILE A 248 22.49 -14.40 -18.36
C ILE A 248 21.25 -15.26 -18.58
N ILE A 249 20.67 -15.23 -19.78
CA ILE A 249 19.47 -15.99 -20.14
C ILE A 249 19.72 -17.49 -19.99
N ASP A 250 20.79 -18.00 -20.58
CA ASP A 250 21.17 -19.41 -20.56
C ASP A 250 21.40 -19.90 -19.11
N GLU A 251 22.15 -19.14 -18.32
CA GLU A 251 22.42 -19.53 -16.92
C GLU A 251 21.19 -19.44 -16.03
N ALA A 252 20.36 -18.41 -16.21
CA ALA A 252 19.08 -18.29 -15.51
C ALA A 252 18.19 -19.52 -15.76
N HIS A 253 18.07 -19.96 -17.01
CA HIS A 253 17.29 -21.14 -17.41
C HIS A 253 17.83 -22.42 -16.77
N LYS A 254 19.16 -22.60 -16.63
CA LYS A 254 19.75 -23.75 -15.91
C LYS A 254 19.30 -23.79 -14.43
N HIS A 255 19.03 -22.65 -13.84
CA HIS A 255 18.49 -22.53 -12.48
C HIS A 255 16.95 -22.54 -12.43
N GLY A 256 16.25 -22.74 -13.56
CA GLY A 256 14.78 -22.73 -13.65
C GLY A 256 14.17 -21.34 -13.47
N LEU A 257 14.97 -20.27 -13.64
CA LEU A 257 14.55 -18.88 -13.49
C LEU A 257 14.34 -18.23 -14.86
N ARG A 258 13.47 -17.23 -14.91
CA ARG A 258 13.10 -16.52 -16.13
C ARG A 258 13.74 -15.14 -16.18
N VAL A 259 13.94 -14.62 -17.40
CA VAL A 259 14.55 -13.32 -17.64
C VAL A 259 13.58 -12.36 -18.30
N ALA A 260 13.44 -11.15 -17.74
CA ALA A 260 12.72 -10.02 -18.31
C ALA A 260 13.74 -8.97 -18.80
N ALA A 261 13.61 -8.53 -20.04
CA ALA A 261 14.51 -7.55 -20.63
C ALA A 261 13.83 -6.20 -20.86
N HIS A 262 14.42 -5.12 -20.29
CA HIS A 262 14.10 -3.75 -20.68
C HIS A 262 14.62 -3.48 -22.08
N LEU A 263 13.81 -2.92 -22.95
CA LEU A 263 14.17 -2.56 -24.31
C LEU A 263 13.37 -1.36 -24.82
N TYR A 264 13.82 -0.78 -25.92
CA TYR A 264 13.12 0.26 -26.69
C TYR A 264 13.01 -0.14 -28.17
N HIS A 265 14.10 -0.70 -28.73
CA HIS A 265 14.27 -0.90 -30.17
C HIS A 265 13.76 -2.26 -30.65
N LEU A 266 13.13 -2.25 -31.83
CA LEU A 266 12.67 -3.47 -32.52
C LEU A 266 13.83 -4.44 -32.83
N LYS A 267 15.02 -3.90 -33.17
CA LYS A 267 16.21 -4.72 -33.42
C LYS A 267 16.63 -5.52 -32.19
N ASP A 268 16.54 -4.91 -31.00
CA ASP A 268 16.94 -5.54 -29.74
C ASP A 268 15.89 -6.57 -29.29
N ALA A 269 14.60 -6.30 -29.55
CA ALA A 269 13.55 -7.30 -29.34
C ALA A 269 13.81 -8.59 -30.13
N ARG A 270 14.21 -8.46 -31.41
CA ARG A 270 14.53 -9.64 -32.25
C ARG A 270 15.68 -10.44 -31.68
N SER A 271 16.74 -9.76 -31.29
CA SER A 271 17.93 -10.41 -30.74
C SER A 271 17.63 -11.12 -29.42
N LEU A 272 16.94 -10.43 -28.50
CA LEU A 272 16.54 -11.01 -27.20
C LEU A 272 15.61 -12.22 -27.34
N VAL A 273 14.63 -12.17 -28.27
CA VAL A 273 13.73 -13.29 -28.53
C VAL A 273 14.48 -14.46 -29.14
N ALA A 274 15.42 -14.21 -30.06
CA ALA A 274 16.27 -15.26 -30.65
C ALA A 274 17.14 -15.97 -29.60
N ASP A 275 17.60 -15.24 -28.58
CA ASP A 275 18.35 -15.78 -27.44
C ASP A 275 17.47 -16.40 -26.35
N GLY A 276 16.13 -16.42 -26.55
CA GLY A 276 15.18 -17.11 -25.69
C GLY A 276 14.75 -16.33 -24.43
N VAL A 277 14.75 -14.99 -24.47
CA VAL A 277 14.23 -14.19 -23.36
C VAL A 277 12.77 -14.53 -23.05
N ASP A 278 12.41 -14.63 -21.78
CA ASP A 278 11.06 -15.01 -21.37
C ASP A 278 10.05 -13.86 -21.46
N VAL A 279 10.50 -12.60 -21.23
CA VAL A 279 9.64 -11.43 -21.20
C VAL A 279 10.32 -10.23 -21.85
N LEU A 280 9.64 -9.62 -22.83
CA LEU A 280 9.98 -8.28 -23.30
C LEU A 280 9.25 -7.28 -22.36
N ALA A 281 10.03 -6.51 -21.62
CA ALA A 281 9.55 -5.52 -20.66
C ALA A 281 9.73 -4.12 -21.23
N HIS A 282 8.65 -3.38 -21.29
CA HIS A 282 8.37 -2.18 -22.06
C HIS A 282 8.04 -2.44 -23.54
N SER A 283 7.44 -1.43 -24.14
CA SER A 283 7.02 -1.51 -25.53
C SER A 283 8.21 -1.49 -26.49
N VAL A 284 8.16 -2.30 -27.54
CA VAL A 284 8.86 -2.00 -28.80
C VAL A 284 8.19 -0.75 -29.37
N ARG A 285 8.93 0.35 -29.57
CA ARG A 285 8.29 1.63 -29.90
C ARG A 285 9.04 2.55 -30.86
N ASP A 286 10.18 2.07 -31.43
CA ASP A 286 10.87 2.72 -32.56
C ASP A 286 10.44 2.19 -33.93
N GLY A 287 9.63 1.13 -33.97
CA GLY A 287 9.12 0.52 -35.19
C GLY A 287 7.99 -0.46 -34.92
N GLU A 288 7.20 -0.77 -35.95
CA GLU A 288 6.11 -1.74 -35.83
C GLU A 288 6.63 -3.18 -35.85
N VAL A 289 6.13 -4.01 -34.91
CA VAL A 289 6.39 -5.45 -34.92
C VAL A 289 5.79 -6.09 -36.16
N ASP A 290 6.50 -7.06 -36.73
CA ASP A 290 6.08 -7.81 -37.90
C ASP A 290 5.76 -9.28 -37.58
N ASP A 291 5.20 -9.99 -38.56
CA ASP A 291 4.81 -11.40 -38.42
C ASP A 291 5.97 -12.32 -38.07
N ALA A 292 7.20 -11.98 -38.49
CA ALA A 292 8.39 -12.78 -38.20
C ALA A 292 8.72 -12.72 -36.69
N LEU A 293 8.73 -11.51 -36.09
CA LEU A 293 8.94 -11.36 -34.64
C LEU A 293 7.80 -12.01 -33.86
N LEU A 294 6.53 -11.85 -34.29
CA LEU A 294 5.38 -12.50 -33.63
C LEU A 294 5.49 -14.03 -33.66
N ALA A 295 5.94 -14.61 -34.77
CA ALA A 295 6.17 -16.04 -34.89
C ALA A 295 7.31 -16.52 -33.96
N ASP A 296 8.40 -15.76 -33.87
CA ASP A 296 9.53 -16.09 -32.98
C ASP A 296 9.12 -15.95 -31.49
N MET A 297 8.37 -14.92 -31.11
CA MET A 297 7.85 -14.78 -29.76
C MET A 297 6.95 -15.98 -29.36
N LYS A 298 6.09 -16.44 -30.26
CA LYS A 298 5.28 -17.64 -30.04
C LYS A 298 6.13 -18.90 -29.89
N LYS A 299 7.10 -19.09 -30.76
CA LYS A 299 8.02 -20.23 -30.76
C LYS A 299 8.79 -20.33 -29.44
N HIS A 300 9.20 -19.20 -28.87
CA HIS A 300 9.96 -19.13 -27.63
C HIS A 300 9.10 -18.92 -26.39
N ASN A 301 7.75 -18.80 -26.52
CA ASN A 301 6.82 -18.46 -25.46
C ASN A 301 7.18 -17.16 -24.74
N THR A 302 7.72 -16.18 -25.48
CA THR A 302 8.09 -14.88 -24.93
C THR A 302 6.83 -14.06 -24.65
N ALA A 303 6.65 -13.67 -23.40
CA ALA A 303 5.56 -12.79 -22.96
C ALA A 303 5.90 -11.29 -23.16
N TYR A 304 4.90 -10.44 -23.04
CA TYR A 304 5.02 -9.01 -23.27
C TYR A 304 4.40 -8.17 -22.16
N ILE A 305 5.13 -7.16 -21.66
CA ILE A 305 4.66 -6.19 -20.67
C ILE A 305 4.82 -4.79 -21.30
N PRO A 306 3.74 -4.14 -21.78
CA PRO A 306 3.84 -2.91 -22.60
C PRO A 306 4.28 -1.67 -21.81
N THR A 307 3.82 -1.46 -20.61
CA THR A 307 4.06 -0.25 -19.79
C THR A 307 3.80 1.07 -20.53
N LEU A 308 2.66 1.18 -21.19
CA LEU A 308 2.28 2.38 -21.97
C LEU A 308 2.23 3.64 -21.10
N SER A 309 1.86 3.49 -19.83
CA SER A 309 1.81 4.59 -18.86
C SER A 309 3.20 5.18 -18.55
N LEU A 310 4.27 4.41 -18.73
CA LEU A 310 5.65 4.93 -18.65
C LEU A 310 5.87 6.03 -19.69
N ASP A 311 5.47 5.76 -20.95
CA ASP A 311 5.64 6.67 -22.07
C ASP A 311 4.72 7.89 -21.88
N ASP A 312 3.45 7.68 -21.51
CA ASP A 312 2.47 8.74 -21.28
C ASP A 312 2.94 9.73 -20.19
N PHE A 313 3.37 9.24 -19.04
CA PHE A 313 3.83 10.10 -17.94
C PHE A 313 5.09 10.90 -18.27
N ALA A 314 5.85 10.55 -19.30
CA ALA A 314 7.01 11.32 -19.72
C ALA A 314 6.63 12.71 -20.24
N PHE A 315 5.44 12.87 -20.82
CA PHE A 315 4.98 14.14 -21.41
C PHE A 315 3.63 14.64 -20.87
N ALA A 316 2.79 13.80 -20.26
CA ALA A 316 1.45 14.16 -19.80
C ALA A 316 1.39 15.43 -18.95
N TYR A 317 2.38 15.64 -18.08
CA TYR A 317 2.41 16.80 -17.19
C TYR A 317 2.79 18.13 -17.86
N ALA A 318 3.17 18.12 -19.15
CA ALA A 318 3.44 19.36 -19.89
C ALA A 318 2.21 20.30 -19.91
N ASP A 319 1.02 19.74 -20.07
CA ASP A 319 -0.22 20.49 -20.33
C ASP A 319 -1.30 20.37 -19.24
N SER A 320 -0.99 19.82 -18.08
CA SER A 320 -1.96 19.59 -16.99
C SER A 320 -3.15 18.73 -17.45
N PRO A 321 -3.00 17.41 -17.50
CA PRO A 321 -4.08 16.51 -17.88
C PRO A 321 -5.28 16.68 -16.96
N ALA A 322 -6.49 16.41 -17.48
CA ALA A 322 -7.75 16.64 -16.75
C ALA A 322 -7.77 15.97 -15.37
N TRP A 323 -7.18 14.76 -15.26
CA TRP A 323 -7.15 13.98 -14.03
C TRP A 323 -6.19 14.51 -12.96
N VAL A 324 -5.29 15.49 -13.26
CA VAL A 324 -4.26 15.97 -12.30
C VAL A 324 -4.86 16.55 -11.01
N ASN A 325 -6.10 17.06 -11.08
CA ASN A 325 -6.83 17.60 -9.92
C ASN A 325 -7.84 16.62 -9.31
N GLU A 326 -8.04 15.46 -9.93
CA GLU A 326 -9.00 14.48 -9.44
C GLU A 326 -8.56 13.88 -8.11
N PRO A 327 -9.50 13.67 -7.16
CA PRO A 327 -9.17 13.11 -5.84
C PRO A 327 -8.49 11.75 -5.91
N PHE A 328 -8.81 10.93 -6.93
CA PHE A 328 -8.23 9.60 -7.12
C PHE A 328 -6.72 9.69 -7.43
N PHE A 329 -6.31 10.59 -8.33
CA PHE A 329 -4.89 10.83 -8.59
C PHE A 329 -4.18 11.46 -7.38
N ARG A 330 -4.79 12.50 -6.79
CA ARG A 330 -4.16 13.24 -5.69
C ARG A 330 -3.89 12.40 -4.45
N ALA A 331 -4.75 11.42 -4.17
CA ALA A 331 -4.58 10.51 -3.05
C ALA A 331 -3.39 9.55 -3.21
N ALA A 332 -2.88 9.37 -4.43
CA ALA A 332 -1.71 8.53 -4.71
C ALA A 332 -0.37 9.26 -4.56
N LEU A 333 -0.38 10.59 -4.51
CA LEU A 333 0.84 11.39 -4.53
C LEU A 333 1.56 11.38 -3.17
N ASP A 334 2.87 11.32 -3.23
CA ASP A 334 3.73 11.66 -2.10
C ASP A 334 3.81 13.18 -1.92
N GLU A 335 4.26 13.59 -0.73
CA GLU A 335 4.44 15.00 -0.38
C GLU A 335 5.35 15.74 -1.38
N GLY A 336 4.91 16.92 -1.81
CA GLY A 336 5.63 17.80 -2.74
C GLY A 336 5.55 17.41 -4.22
N VAL A 337 5.02 16.22 -4.56
CA VAL A 337 4.94 15.77 -5.96
C VAL A 337 3.92 16.61 -6.74
N PHE A 338 2.78 16.93 -6.13
CA PHE A 338 1.75 17.76 -6.79
C PHE A 338 2.29 19.14 -7.14
N GLU A 339 2.93 19.81 -6.18
CA GLU A 339 3.54 21.11 -6.36
C GLU A 339 4.62 21.08 -7.45
N MET A 340 5.42 20.02 -7.46
CA MET A 340 6.45 19.81 -8.48
C MET A 340 5.84 19.72 -9.88
N ILE A 341 4.93 18.78 -10.13
CA ILE A 341 4.39 18.51 -11.49
C ILE A 341 3.48 19.63 -12.02
N THR A 342 2.88 20.43 -11.11
CA THR A 342 2.03 21.57 -11.50
C THR A 342 2.79 22.88 -11.63
N SER A 343 4.06 22.94 -11.22
CA SER A 343 4.88 24.15 -11.30
C SER A 343 5.14 24.58 -12.75
N PRO A 344 5.18 25.88 -13.03
CA PRO A 344 5.49 26.38 -14.38
C PRO A 344 6.85 25.89 -14.91
N ASP A 345 7.85 25.81 -14.03
CA ASP A 345 9.21 25.35 -14.37
C ASP A 345 9.22 23.89 -14.81
N TYR A 346 8.51 23.02 -14.08
CA TYR A 346 8.43 21.60 -14.43
C TYR A 346 7.75 21.41 -15.77
N LYS A 347 6.63 22.08 -16.01
CA LYS A 347 5.89 22.06 -17.28
C LYS A 347 6.75 22.53 -18.45
N ALA A 348 7.47 23.66 -18.27
CA ALA A 348 8.37 24.18 -19.30
C ALA A 348 9.49 23.17 -19.62
N LYS A 349 10.16 22.62 -18.61
CA LYS A 349 11.18 21.60 -18.77
C LYS A 349 10.66 20.35 -19.49
N THR A 350 9.45 19.90 -19.17
CA THR A 350 8.81 18.75 -19.82
C THR A 350 8.57 19.04 -21.31
N ARG A 351 8.03 20.20 -21.68
CA ARG A 351 7.82 20.60 -23.09
C ARG A 351 9.11 20.71 -23.90
N GLU A 352 10.20 21.11 -23.25
CA GLU A 352 11.52 21.25 -23.90
C GLU A 352 12.28 19.95 -23.95
N SER A 353 11.89 18.94 -23.13
CA SER A 353 12.58 17.66 -23.03
C SER A 353 12.58 16.88 -24.34
N LYS A 354 13.79 16.53 -24.82
CA LYS A 354 13.93 15.64 -25.98
C LYS A 354 13.32 14.26 -25.70
N ALA A 355 13.54 13.72 -24.51
CA ALA A 355 13.00 12.43 -24.10
C ALA A 355 11.46 12.43 -24.10
N ALA A 356 10.84 13.48 -23.54
CA ALA A 356 9.37 13.60 -23.53
C ALA A 356 8.78 13.61 -24.95
N LYS A 357 9.40 14.35 -25.88
CA LYS A 357 8.96 14.40 -27.28
C LYS A 357 9.12 13.05 -27.99
N MET A 358 10.21 12.34 -27.72
CA MET A 358 10.43 11.01 -28.29
C MET A 358 9.41 9.99 -27.76
N GLU A 359 9.04 10.06 -26.45
CA GLU A 359 8.01 9.17 -25.90
C GLU A 359 6.59 9.53 -26.42
N GLU A 360 6.30 10.81 -26.63
CA GLU A 360 5.05 11.26 -27.25
C GLU A 360 4.90 10.71 -28.67
N GLU A 361 6.00 10.70 -29.47
CA GLU A 361 6.04 10.11 -30.83
C GLU A 361 6.00 8.57 -30.79
N ALA A 362 6.56 7.95 -29.76
CA ALA A 362 6.66 6.49 -29.60
C ALA A 362 5.35 5.85 -29.13
N LEU A 363 4.57 6.50 -28.26
CA LEU A 363 3.37 5.94 -27.66
C LEU A 363 2.34 5.43 -28.69
N PRO A 364 2.05 6.11 -29.82
CA PRO A 364 1.18 5.56 -30.86
C PRO A 364 1.70 4.26 -31.48
N ILE A 365 3.02 4.10 -31.63
CA ILE A 365 3.65 2.88 -32.14
C ILE A 365 3.50 1.76 -31.10
N ALA A 366 3.80 2.08 -29.84
CA ALA A 366 3.64 1.16 -28.71
C ALA A 366 2.20 0.60 -28.62
N LYS A 367 1.18 1.48 -28.74
CA LYS A 367 -0.23 1.08 -28.77
C LYS A 367 -0.56 0.12 -29.93
N ARG A 368 -0.09 0.42 -31.15
CA ARG A 368 -0.30 -0.50 -32.29
C ARG A 368 0.38 -1.82 -32.10
N ASN A 369 1.58 -1.83 -31.56
CA ASN A 369 2.34 -3.04 -31.28
C ASN A 369 1.67 -3.89 -30.20
N LEU A 370 1.18 -3.28 -29.12
CA LEU A 370 0.38 -3.98 -28.10
C LEU A 370 -0.80 -4.74 -28.75
N LYS A 371 -1.58 -4.05 -29.59
CA LYS A 371 -2.73 -4.65 -30.26
C LYS A 371 -2.33 -5.83 -31.16
N LYS A 372 -1.28 -5.68 -31.97
CA LYS A 372 -0.78 -6.76 -32.84
C LYS A 372 -0.30 -7.97 -32.02
N ILE A 373 0.45 -7.74 -30.95
CA ILE A 373 0.99 -8.80 -30.07
C ILE A 373 -0.15 -9.54 -29.37
N TYR A 374 -1.13 -8.78 -28.84
CA TYR A 374 -2.32 -9.35 -28.20
C TYR A 374 -3.15 -10.20 -29.17
N ASP A 375 -3.45 -9.67 -30.38
CA ASP A 375 -4.24 -10.37 -31.41
C ASP A 375 -3.52 -11.61 -31.93
N ALA A 376 -2.20 -11.62 -31.91
CA ALA A 376 -1.40 -12.80 -32.22
C ALA A 376 -1.53 -13.90 -31.15
N GLY A 377 -2.18 -13.67 -30.00
CA GLY A 377 -2.34 -14.65 -28.92
C GLY A 377 -1.08 -14.85 -28.08
N ILE A 378 -0.16 -13.88 -28.07
CA ILE A 378 1.01 -13.85 -27.19
C ILE A 378 0.52 -13.40 -25.80
N LEU A 379 1.09 -13.98 -24.73
CA LEU A 379 0.77 -13.61 -23.35
C LEU A 379 1.18 -12.14 -23.10
N VAL A 380 0.20 -11.27 -22.91
CA VAL A 380 0.40 -9.87 -22.50
C VAL A 380 -0.04 -9.73 -21.04
N ALA A 381 0.77 -9.11 -20.21
CA ALA A 381 0.43 -8.80 -18.82
C ALA A 381 0.59 -7.31 -18.52
N LEU A 382 -0.20 -6.78 -17.58
CA LEU A 382 -0.10 -5.38 -17.17
C LEU A 382 1.18 -5.13 -16.39
N GLY A 383 1.91 -4.07 -16.74
CA GLY A 383 2.99 -3.46 -15.99
C GLY A 383 3.03 -1.96 -16.28
N THR A 384 3.62 -1.17 -15.40
CA THR A 384 3.52 0.31 -15.45
C THR A 384 4.86 1.03 -15.27
N ASP A 385 5.88 0.32 -14.78
CA ASP A 385 7.13 0.94 -14.31
C ASP A 385 6.89 1.98 -13.18
N SER A 386 5.73 1.88 -12.48
CA SER A 386 5.39 2.78 -11.38
C SER A 386 6.39 2.65 -10.24
N GLY A 387 6.69 3.78 -9.58
CA GLY A 387 7.67 3.83 -8.48
C GLY A 387 9.14 3.90 -8.92
N ALA A 388 9.47 3.91 -10.21
CA ALA A 388 10.83 4.18 -10.69
C ALA A 388 11.20 5.67 -10.49
N THR A 389 10.23 6.55 -10.72
CA THR A 389 10.35 8.00 -10.50
C THR A 389 9.08 8.54 -9.83
N PRO A 390 9.13 9.73 -9.17
CA PRO A 390 7.97 10.30 -8.49
C PRO A 390 6.77 10.58 -9.40
N ILE A 391 6.99 10.78 -10.69
CA ILE A 391 5.93 11.06 -11.66
C ILE A 391 5.20 9.82 -12.15
N ARG A 392 5.77 8.62 -11.96
CA ARG A 392 5.15 7.33 -12.26
C ARG A 392 4.46 6.82 -11.01
N VAL A 393 3.27 7.34 -10.77
CA VAL A 393 2.57 7.30 -9.49
C VAL A 393 1.98 5.91 -9.23
N GLN A 394 2.52 5.23 -8.22
CA GLN A 394 2.06 3.90 -7.80
C GLN A 394 0.59 3.90 -7.40
N GLY A 395 -0.16 2.90 -7.83
CA GLY A 395 -1.60 2.79 -7.62
C GLY A 395 -2.40 3.45 -8.76
N PHE A 396 -2.10 4.69 -9.09
CA PHE A 396 -2.77 5.41 -10.17
C PHE A 396 -2.31 4.94 -11.57
N ALA A 397 -1.02 4.70 -11.74
CA ALA A 397 -0.45 4.29 -13.04
C ALA A 397 -1.10 3.02 -13.60
N GLU A 398 -1.52 2.09 -12.74
CA GLU A 398 -2.15 0.83 -13.13
C GLU A 398 -3.53 1.07 -13.76
N HIS A 399 -4.26 2.09 -13.31
CA HIS A 399 -5.54 2.48 -13.92
C HIS A 399 -5.34 3.22 -15.24
N VAL A 400 -4.31 4.09 -15.33
CA VAL A 400 -3.90 4.73 -16.60
C VAL A 400 -3.47 3.68 -17.63
N GLU A 401 -2.75 2.65 -17.22
CA GLU A 401 -2.35 1.55 -18.11
C GLU A 401 -3.56 0.83 -18.70
N LEU A 402 -4.59 0.55 -17.89
CA LEU A 402 -5.86 -0.02 -18.36
C LEU A 402 -6.56 0.89 -19.40
N GLU A 403 -6.59 2.19 -19.16
CA GLU A 403 -7.15 3.17 -20.11
C GLU A 403 -6.37 3.15 -21.43
N LEU A 404 -5.04 3.20 -21.35
CA LEU A 404 -4.16 3.18 -22.53
C LEU A 404 -4.27 1.87 -23.32
N MET A 405 -4.47 0.73 -22.66
CA MET A 405 -4.74 -0.55 -23.32
C MET A 405 -6.06 -0.51 -24.10
N VAL A 406 -7.12 0.11 -23.55
CA VAL A 406 -8.38 0.30 -24.26
C VAL A 406 -8.21 1.26 -25.44
N GLN A 407 -7.47 2.36 -25.26
CA GLN A 407 -7.10 3.26 -26.35
C GLN A 407 -6.26 2.58 -27.45
N ALA A 408 -5.50 1.54 -27.10
CA ALA A 408 -4.75 0.71 -28.05
C ALA A 408 -5.67 -0.25 -28.85
N GLY A 409 -6.96 -0.37 -28.48
CA GLY A 409 -7.95 -1.18 -29.18
C GLY A 409 -8.34 -2.49 -28.51
N LEU A 410 -7.96 -2.70 -27.25
CA LEU A 410 -8.52 -3.77 -26.44
C LEU A 410 -9.92 -3.38 -25.94
N THR A 411 -10.81 -4.35 -25.75
CA THR A 411 -12.06 -4.08 -25.02
C THR A 411 -11.75 -3.92 -23.52
N PRO A 412 -12.60 -3.24 -22.74
CA PRO A 412 -12.42 -3.13 -21.29
C PRO A 412 -12.23 -4.49 -20.59
N LEU A 413 -13.00 -5.52 -20.97
CA LEU A 413 -12.87 -6.87 -20.41
C LEU A 413 -11.55 -7.57 -20.79
N GLN A 414 -11.03 -7.30 -22.00
CA GLN A 414 -9.71 -7.78 -22.39
C GLN A 414 -8.60 -7.10 -21.58
N ALA A 415 -8.67 -5.78 -21.39
CA ALA A 415 -7.71 -5.04 -20.56
C ALA A 415 -7.74 -5.54 -19.10
N ILE A 416 -8.94 -5.78 -18.52
CA ILE A 416 -9.08 -6.38 -17.19
C ILE A 416 -8.46 -7.79 -17.14
N SER A 417 -8.68 -8.62 -18.17
CA SER A 417 -8.06 -9.96 -18.22
C SER A 417 -6.53 -9.89 -18.30
N VAL A 418 -5.98 -8.95 -19.05
CA VAL A 418 -4.52 -8.67 -19.10
C VAL A 418 -3.99 -8.27 -17.72
N ALA A 419 -4.73 -7.43 -17.00
CA ALA A 419 -4.33 -6.92 -15.70
C ALA A 419 -4.54 -7.90 -14.54
N THR A 420 -5.28 -8.98 -14.74
CA THR A 420 -5.66 -9.92 -13.67
C THR A 420 -5.21 -11.35 -14.00
N LYS A 421 -5.95 -12.06 -14.86
CA LYS A 421 -5.68 -13.44 -15.26
C LYS A 421 -4.28 -13.62 -15.84
N ASN A 422 -3.91 -12.78 -16.82
CA ASN A 422 -2.63 -12.92 -17.49
C ASN A 422 -1.45 -12.55 -16.57
N GLY A 423 -1.63 -11.55 -15.69
CA GLY A 423 -0.66 -11.24 -14.66
C GLY A 423 -0.41 -12.42 -13.71
N ALA A 424 -1.49 -13.10 -13.29
CA ALA A 424 -1.40 -14.30 -12.47
C ALA A 424 -0.72 -15.47 -13.21
N GLU A 425 -0.99 -15.65 -14.50
CA GLU A 425 -0.32 -16.63 -15.35
C GLU A 425 1.17 -16.34 -15.47
N LEU A 426 1.55 -15.09 -15.75
CA LEU A 426 2.94 -14.68 -15.85
C LEU A 426 3.69 -14.91 -14.54
N LEU A 427 3.09 -14.60 -13.39
CA LEU A 427 3.70 -14.84 -12.08
C LEU A 427 3.59 -16.30 -11.60
N ARG A 428 2.90 -17.18 -12.31
CA ARG A 428 2.63 -18.58 -11.93
C ARG A 428 1.87 -18.74 -10.61
N ILE A 429 0.84 -17.89 -10.42
CA ILE A 429 -0.02 -17.85 -9.23
C ILE A 429 -1.50 -18.01 -9.56
N SER A 430 -1.82 -18.54 -10.74
CA SER A 430 -3.19 -18.69 -11.26
C SER A 430 -4.07 -19.63 -10.44
N ASP A 431 -3.48 -20.46 -9.57
CA ASP A 431 -4.19 -21.32 -8.61
C ASP A 431 -4.86 -20.51 -7.47
N GLN A 432 -4.42 -19.25 -7.25
CA GLN A 432 -4.89 -18.41 -6.15
C GLN A 432 -5.43 -17.06 -6.59
N TYR A 433 -4.95 -16.50 -7.70
CA TYR A 433 -5.22 -15.13 -8.17
C TYR A 433 -5.72 -15.11 -9.62
N GLY A 434 -6.06 -13.92 -10.08
CA GLY A 434 -6.31 -13.58 -11.48
C GLY A 434 -7.75 -13.76 -11.94
N THR A 435 -8.52 -14.67 -11.36
CA THR A 435 -9.94 -14.87 -11.68
C THR A 435 -10.77 -15.10 -10.41
N LEU A 436 -12.07 -14.79 -10.49
CA LEU A 436 -13.03 -15.06 -9.42
C LEU A 436 -13.74 -16.38 -9.73
N GLU A 437 -13.24 -17.46 -9.12
CA GLU A 437 -13.75 -18.82 -9.33
C GLU A 437 -13.80 -19.57 -7.99
N PRO A 438 -14.74 -20.54 -7.83
CA PRO A 438 -14.76 -21.38 -6.64
C PRO A 438 -13.42 -22.06 -6.38
N GLY A 439 -12.98 -22.03 -5.11
CA GLY A 439 -11.70 -22.57 -4.65
C GLY A 439 -10.53 -21.57 -4.67
N LYS A 440 -10.60 -20.48 -5.43
CA LYS A 440 -9.58 -19.41 -5.42
C LYS A 440 -9.75 -18.49 -4.22
N LYS A 441 -8.69 -17.76 -3.89
CA LYS A 441 -8.75 -16.76 -2.84
C LYS A 441 -9.75 -15.65 -3.18
N ALA A 442 -10.50 -15.20 -2.18
CA ALA A 442 -11.44 -14.09 -2.32
C ALA A 442 -10.67 -12.76 -2.31
N ASN A 443 -10.03 -12.46 -3.44
CA ASN A 443 -9.20 -11.30 -3.71
C ASN A 443 -9.85 -10.45 -4.81
N PHE A 444 -10.54 -9.36 -4.46
CA PHE A 444 -11.31 -8.56 -5.42
C PHE A 444 -11.46 -7.09 -5.01
N ILE A 445 -11.75 -6.26 -6.01
CA ILE A 445 -12.12 -4.86 -5.87
C ILE A 445 -13.64 -4.76 -5.94
N VAL A 446 -14.23 -3.93 -5.10
CA VAL A 446 -15.64 -3.51 -5.19
C VAL A 446 -15.68 -2.13 -5.82
N LEU A 447 -16.40 -1.99 -6.92
CA LEU A 447 -16.53 -0.77 -7.72
C LEU A 447 -17.96 -0.24 -7.67
N ALA A 448 -18.12 1.08 -7.62
CA ALA A 448 -19.44 1.70 -7.66
C ALA A 448 -20.09 1.64 -9.05
N LYS A 449 -19.28 1.53 -10.11
CA LYS A 449 -19.71 1.49 -11.50
C LYS A 449 -19.08 0.29 -12.23
N ASP A 450 -19.68 -0.12 -13.33
CA ASP A 450 -19.23 -1.27 -14.12
C ASP A 450 -18.10 -0.87 -15.08
N PRO A 451 -16.87 -1.39 -14.89
CA PRO A 451 -15.72 -1.11 -15.75
C PRO A 451 -15.80 -1.80 -17.13
N SER A 452 -16.71 -2.73 -17.35
CA SER A 452 -16.95 -3.30 -18.69
C SER A 452 -17.61 -2.32 -19.65
N GLN A 453 -18.28 -1.29 -19.10
CA GLN A 453 -18.93 -0.23 -19.88
C GLN A 453 -17.99 0.95 -20.17
N ASP A 454 -17.12 1.27 -19.21
CA ASP A 454 -16.10 2.31 -19.28
C ASP A 454 -14.96 1.89 -18.35
N ILE A 455 -13.77 1.70 -18.91
CA ILE A 455 -12.61 1.23 -18.14
C ILE A 455 -12.23 2.19 -16.99
N ASN A 456 -12.50 3.48 -17.12
CA ASN A 456 -12.26 4.47 -16.07
C ASN A 456 -13.11 4.21 -14.81
N ASN A 457 -14.15 3.39 -14.90
CA ASN A 457 -14.91 2.95 -13.74
C ASN A 457 -14.11 2.08 -12.77
N THR A 458 -12.92 1.58 -13.16
CA THR A 458 -11.97 0.94 -12.24
C THR A 458 -11.49 1.87 -11.13
N GLU A 459 -11.56 3.18 -11.32
CA GLU A 459 -11.22 4.20 -10.32
C GLU A 459 -12.32 4.38 -9.26
N THR A 460 -13.54 3.84 -9.47
CA THR A 460 -14.69 3.99 -8.57
C THR A 460 -14.67 3.02 -7.39
N ILE A 461 -13.49 2.78 -6.81
CA ILE A 461 -13.25 1.82 -5.72
C ILE A 461 -14.07 2.18 -4.47
N ARG A 462 -14.80 1.19 -3.93
CA ARG A 462 -15.58 1.27 -2.68
C ARG A 462 -15.02 0.39 -1.58
N ALA A 463 -14.38 -0.70 -1.96
CA ALA A 463 -13.69 -1.57 -1.04
C ALA A 463 -12.66 -2.44 -1.80
N VAL A 464 -11.64 -2.85 -1.07
CA VAL A 464 -10.69 -3.87 -1.51
C VAL A 464 -10.79 -5.05 -0.54
N TRP A 465 -10.93 -6.24 -1.11
CA TRP A 465 -10.98 -7.49 -0.36
C TRP A 465 -9.75 -8.33 -0.68
N LYS A 466 -9.09 -8.83 0.35
CA LYS A 466 -7.94 -9.73 0.22
C LYS A 466 -8.05 -10.86 1.22
N ASN A 467 -7.82 -12.11 0.76
CA ASN A 467 -7.94 -13.31 1.58
C ASN A 467 -9.29 -13.39 2.33
N GLY A 468 -10.40 -13.07 1.65
CA GLY A 468 -11.75 -13.15 2.21
C GLY A 468 -12.15 -12.04 3.18
N ALA A 469 -11.28 -11.08 3.46
CA ALA A 469 -11.54 -9.96 4.35
C ALA A 469 -11.47 -8.62 3.60
N LYS A 470 -12.30 -7.66 4.03
CA LYS A 470 -12.18 -6.27 3.56
C LYS A 470 -10.95 -5.63 4.21
N VAL A 471 -9.99 -5.18 3.40
CA VAL A 471 -8.71 -4.61 3.83
C VAL A 471 -8.57 -3.13 3.57
N SER A 472 -9.44 -2.53 2.71
CA SER A 472 -9.42 -1.09 2.42
C SER A 472 -10.80 -0.60 1.99
N ASP A 473 -11.06 0.70 2.19
CA ASP A 473 -12.21 1.45 1.65
C ASP A 473 -11.88 2.14 0.31
N GLY A 474 -10.71 1.84 -0.27
CA GLY A 474 -10.16 2.52 -1.44
C GLY A 474 -9.38 3.80 -1.09
N PRO A 475 -8.71 4.41 -2.09
CA PRO A 475 -7.82 5.56 -1.87
C PRO A 475 -8.59 6.84 -1.55
N VAL A 476 -9.78 7.00 -2.10
CA VAL A 476 -10.65 8.14 -1.84
C VAL A 476 -11.74 7.71 -0.87
N ARG A 477 -11.56 8.02 0.41
CA ARG A 477 -12.57 7.73 1.42
C ARG A 477 -13.81 8.58 1.16
N THR A 478 -14.75 8.02 0.39
CA THR A 478 -16.08 8.61 0.29
C THR A 478 -16.79 8.36 1.60
N LYS A 479 -17.30 9.42 2.25
CA LYS A 479 -18.27 9.24 3.35
C LYS A 479 -19.35 8.29 2.86
N PRO A 480 -19.82 7.30 3.65
CA PRO A 480 -20.90 6.42 3.24
C PRO A 480 -22.06 7.28 2.76
N ALA A 481 -22.52 7.04 1.53
CA ALA A 481 -23.71 7.68 1.00
C ALA A 481 -24.84 7.27 1.96
N VAL A 482 -25.42 8.25 2.63
CA VAL A 482 -26.66 8.05 3.36
C VAL A 482 -27.68 7.58 2.33
N GLN A 483 -28.02 6.29 2.36
CA GLN A 483 -29.14 5.77 1.59
C GLN A 483 -30.38 6.50 2.11
N ASN A 484 -30.90 7.38 1.27
CA ASN A 484 -32.29 7.90 1.18
C ASN A 484 -32.29 9.33 0.65
N ALA A 485 -31.86 9.51 -0.60
CA ALA A 485 -31.98 10.80 -1.29
C ALA A 485 -33.34 11.00 -2.01
N SER A 486 -34.29 10.05 -1.92
CA SER A 486 -35.60 10.20 -2.57
C SER A 486 -36.76 10.61 -1.64
N GLU A 487 -36.56 10.63 -0.33
CA GLU A 487 -37.59 11.09 0.63
C GLU A 487 -37.30 12.46 1.27
N ALA A 488 -36.12 13.04 1.06
CA ALA A 488 -35.70 14.28 1.72
C ALA A 488 -36.05 15.57 0.96
N TYR A 489 -36.74 15.51 -0.17
CA TYR A 489 -37.15 16.74 -0.87
C TYR A 489 -38.51 17.27 -0.44
N THR A 490 -39.17 16.67 0.54
CA THR A 490 -40.48 17.13 1.01
C THR A 490 -40.62 17.19 2.53
N MET A 491 -39.55 17.52 3.25
CA MET A 491 -39.69 17.93 4.64
C MET A 491 -38.87 19.17 4.96
N THR A 492 -39.58 20.32 4.80
CA THR A 492 -39.49 21.53 5.66
C THR A 492 -38.49 21.43 6.81
N ARG A 493 -37.63 22.48 6.89
CA ARG A 493 -36.94 22.94 8.10
C ARG A 493 -37.57 22.33 9.40
N LYS A 494 -37.00 21.21 9.84
CA LYS A 494 -37.05 20.85 11.25
C LYS A 494 -35.67 21.10 11.84
N SER A 495 -35.64 21.90 12.90
CA SER A 495 -34.49 22.15 13.75
C SER A 495 -33.73 20.85 14.07
N ALA A 496 -32.39 20.86 13.93
CA ALA A 496 -31.52 19.78 14.39
C ALA A 496 -31.95 19.33 15.80
N SER A 497 -32.03 18.03 16.02
CA SER A 497 -32.44 17.49 17.33
C SER A 497 -31.42 17.92 18.39
N ALA A 498 -31.84 18.13 19.62
CA ALA A 498 -30.95 18.49 20.74
C ALA A 498 -29.80 17.50 20.94
N GLN A 499 -29.94 16.26 20.49
CA GLN A 499 -28.91 15.21 20.54
C GLN A 499 -27.80 15.44 19.51
N GLU A 500 -28.10 15.88 18.28
CA GLU A 500 -27.07 16.17 17.25
C GLU A 500 -26.25 17.40 17.61
N LEU A 501 -26.82 18.39 18.32
CA LEU A 501 -26.09 19.57 18.78
C LEU A 501 -25.19 19.24 19.99
N SER A 502 -25.45 18.17 20.75
CA SER A 502 -24.60 17.76 21.89
C SER A 502 -23.23 17.21 21.43
N ASP A 503 -23.11 16.72 20.19
CA ASP A 503 -21.88 16.15 19.65
C ASP A 503 -20.92 17.22 19.07
N TYR A 504 -21.34 18.47 19.05
CA TYR A 504 -20.57 19.60 18.51
C TYR A 504 -20.24 20.62 19.59
N ILE A 505 -19.14 21.37 19.40
CA ILE A 505 -18.73 22.48 20.26
C ILE A 505 -18.28 23.65 19.36
N SER A 506 -18.64 24.87 19.76
CA SER A 506 -18.21 26.09 19.05
C SER A 506 -16.70 26.31 19.18
N PRO A 507 -16.00 26.82 18.10
CA PRO A 507 -14.63 27.28 18.21
C PRO A 507 -14.41 28.39 19.26
N SER A 508 -15.45 29.13 19.60
CA SER A 508 -15.45 30.21 20.60
C SER A 508 -15.96 29.75 21.98
N ALA A 509 -16.10 28.44 22.21
CA ALA A 509 -16.50 27.94 23.53
C ALA A 509 -15.49 28.38 24.61
N PRO A 510 -15.97 28.87 25.78
CA PRO A 510 -15.09 29.32 26.83
C PRO A 510 -14.28 28.17 27.43
N ILE A 511 -13.02 28.42 27.71
CA ILE A 511 -12.12 27.49 28.39
C ILE A 511 -12.30 27.70 29.90
N GLU A 512 -12.56 26.61 30.62
CA GLU A 512 -12.65 26.62 32.08
C GLU A 512 -11.22 26.56 32.67
N LEU A 513 -10.76 27.65 33.28
CA LEU A 513 -9.47 27.75 33.97
C LEU A 513 -9.52 27.15 35.39
N GLY A 514 -8.35 26.95 36.01
CA GLY A 514 -8.25 26.44 37.38
C GLY A 514 -8.27 24.91 37.48
N ARG A 515 -8.17 24.21 36.36
CA ARG A 515 -8.25 22.75 36.33
C ARG A 515 -6.89 22.04 36.35
N ALA A 516 -5.78 22.77 36.56
CA ALA A 516 -4.43 22.22 36.65
C ALA A 516 -3.69 22.63 37.96
N PRO A 517 -4.25 22.33 39.17
CA PRO A 517 -3.71 22.84 40.43
C PRO A 517 -2.35 22.23 40.82
N ARG A 518 -1.90 21.17 40.17
CA ARG A 518 -0.62 20.50 40.45
C ARG A 518 0.46 20.83 39.44
N MET A 519 0.15 21.56 38.37
CA MET A 519 1.08 21.99 37.35
C MET A 519 2.32 22.64 37.94
N LYS A 520 3.50 22.28 37.47
CA LYS A 520 4.76 22.90 37.81
C LYS A 520 5.43 23.45 36.57
N VAL A 521 6.04 24.64 36.72
CA VAL A 521 6.73 25.32 35.63
C VAL A 521 8.17 25.57 36.05
N GLN A 522 9.12 25.22 35.19
CA GLN A 522 10.54 25.48 35.34
C GLN A 522 11.05 26.23 34.12
N LEU A 523 11.70 27.37 34.32
CA LEU A 523 12.45 28.07 33.28
C LEU A 523 13.74 27.26 33.00
N ILE A 524 13.95 26.86 31.74
CA ILE A 524 15.13 26.11 31.30
C ILE A 524 16.18 27.05 30.70
N ARG A 525 15.71 27.99 29.89
CA ARG A 525 16.57 29.00 29.24
C ARG A 525 15.96 30.38 29.38
N ASP A 526 16.79 31.35 29.82
CA ASP A 526 16.45 32.75 29.88
C ASP A 526 17.28 33.52 28.84
N GLY A 527 16.61 34.17 27.90
CA GLY A 527 17.22 34.89 26.78
C GLY A 527 16.15 35.63 25.98
N ASP A 528 16.49 36.08 24.78
CA ASP A 528 15.51 36.71 23.88
C ASP A 528 14.36 35.73 23.60
N THR A 529 14.67 34.45 23.37
CA THR A 529 13.72 33.35 23.37
C THR A 529 13.83 32.60 24.70
N LYS A 530 12.70 32.40 25.38
CA LYS A 530 12.65 31.67 26.66
C LYS A 530 12.13 30.24 26.45
N GLU A 531 12.71 29.29 27.19
CA GLU A 531 12.26 27.92 27.18
C GLU A 531 11.80 27.49 28.57
N TYR A 532 10.67 26.82 28.65
CA TYR A 532 10.07 26.30 29.87
C TYR A 532 9.76 24.81 29.78
N ALA A 533 9.95 24.08 30.88
CA ALA A 533 9.30 22.80 31.12
C ALA A 533 8.04 23.03 31.94
N VAL A 534 6.90 22.64 31.43
CA VAL A 534 5.60 22.67 32.09
C VAL A 534 5.15 21.24 32.32
N ILE A 535 5.12 20.81 33.58
CA ILE A 535 4.85 19.42 33.96
C ILE A 535 3.49 19.35 34.64
N PHE A 536 2.62 18.54 34.07
CA PHE A 536 1.31 18.23 34.61
C PHE A 536 1.32 16.88 35.33
N PHE A 537 0.52 16.75 36.35
CA PHE A 537 0.40 15.58 37.19
C PHE A 537 -1.02 14.99 37.13
N LYS A 538 -1.16 13.79 37.66
CA LYS A 538 -2.43 13.06 37.67
C LYS A 538 -3.60 13.93 38.12
N GLY A 539 -4.59 14.08 37.25
CA GLY A 539 -5.82 14.82 37.47
C GLY A 539 -5.80 16.28 37.02
N ASP A 540 -4.62 16.82 36.63
CA ASP A 540 -4.57 18.13 35.98
C ASP A 540 -5.18 18.07 34.59
N GLU A 541 -5.80 19.15 34.14
CA GLU A 541 -6.31 19.30 32.78
C GLU A 541 -5.35 20.20 31.98
N ALA A 542 -4.72 19.59 30.95
CA ALA A 542 -3.57 20.21 30.29
C ALA A 542 -3.93 21.46 29.48
N PHE A 543 -5.10 21.52 28.82
CA PHE A 543 -5.49 22.69 28.03
C PHE A 543 -5.72 23.92 28.93
N SER A 544 -6.45 23.73 30.04
CA SER A 544 -6.63 24.77 31.09
C SER A 544 -5.29 25.27 31.63
N GLY A 545 -4.40 24.35 32.01
CA GLY A 545 -3.12 24.72 32.60
C GLY A 545 -2.17 25.42 31.62
N LEU A 546 -2.16 25.08 30.35
CA LEU A 546 -1.39 25.79 29.32
C LEU A 546 -1.90 27.22 29.11
N MET A 547 -3.21 27.43 29.19
CA MET A 547 -3.79 28.78 29.17
C MET A 547 -3.39 29.60 30.39
N GLU A 548 -3.46 28.99 31.60
CA GLU A 548 -3.01 29.63 32.84
C GLU A 548 -1.50 29.96 32.80
N PHE A 549 -0.69 29.07 32.24
CA PHE A 549 0.73 29.33 32.01
C PHE A 549 0.91 30.55 31.10
N ALA A 550 0.20 30.60 29.97
CA ALA A 550 0.33 31.70 29.01
C ALA A 550 -0.09 33.04 29.61
N GLU A 551 -1.16 33.11 30.41
CA GLU A 551 -1.58 34.31 31.10
C GLU A 551 -0.55 34.76 32.16
N LYS A 552 -0.10 33.83 33.02
CA LYS A 552 0.82 34.09 34.12
C LYS A 552 2.19 34.57 33.66
N TYR A 553 2.70 34.00 32.57
CA TYR A 553 4.03 34.32 32.04
C TYR A 553 4.00 35.34 30.87
N HIS A 554 2.82 35.92 30.61
CA HIS A 554 2.59 36.93 29.58
C HIS A 554 3.07 36.49 28.18
N VAL A 555 2.72 35.22 27.79
CA VAL A 555 3.12 34.67 26.52
C VAL A 555 2.32 35.32 25.38
N THR A 556 3.01 36.04 24.51
CA THR A 556 2.44 36.75 23.36
C THR A 556 2.65 36.01 22.04
N SER A 557 3.58 35.07 22.03
CA SER A 557 3.92 34.20 20.90
C SER A 557 4.74 33.03 21.41
N GLY A 558 4.59 31.86 20.80
CA GLY A 558 5.38 30.69 21.13
C GLY A 558 4.78 29.41 20.59
N HIS A 559 5.50 28.33 20.78
CA HIS A 559 5.07 27.01 20.39
C HIS A 559 5.49 25.96 21.43
N PHE A 560 4.90 24.78 21.38
CA PHE A 560 5.26 23.73 22.32
C PHE A 560 5.11 22.33 21.72
N THR A 561 5.81 21.38 22.34
CA THR A 561 5.65 19.94 22.13
C THR A 561 5.45 19.24 23.46
N ALA A 562 4.71 18.13 23.48
CA ALA A 562 4.52 17.34 24.68
C ALA A 562 4.40 15.83 24.40
N ILE A 563 4.82 15.06 25.42
CA ILE A 563 4.61 13.60 25.52
C ILE A 563 4.14 13.26 26.94
N GLY A 564 3.48 12.12 27.09
CA GLY A 564 2.99 11.65 28.40
C GLY A 564 1.81 10.72 28.27
N ALA A 565 0.92 10.72 29.29
CA ALA A 565 -0.27 9.90 29.25
C ALA A 565 -1.47 10.59 29.89
N LEU A 566 -2.67 10.19 29.45
CA LEU A 566 -3.96 10.72 29.89
C LEU A 566 -4.87 9.61 30.41
N SER A 567 -5.72 9.94 31.38
CA SER A 567 -6.79 9.08 31.81
C SER A 567 -8.03 9.16 30.92
N ARG A 568 -8.22 10.30 30.26
CA ARG A 568 -9.24 10.56 29.24
C ARG A 568 -8.90 11.81 28.46
N ALA A 569 -9.44 11.92 27.25
CA ALA A 569 -9.38 13.13 26.44
C ALA A 569 -10.67 13.37 25.66
N THR A 570 -10.88 14.60 25.24
CA THR A 570 -11.83 14.93 24.19
C THR A 570 -11.07 15.63 23.07
N LEU A 571 -10.90 14.96 21.97
CA LEU A 571 -10.38 15.54 20.73
C LEU A 571 -11.54 16.05 19.87
N ALA A 572 -11.23 16.74 18.79
CA ALA A 572 -12.27 17.23 17.91
C ALA A 572 -11.79 17.34 16.45
N TRP A 573 -12.75 17.23 15.54
CA TRP A 573 -12.58 17.45 14.11
C TRP A 573 -13.43 18.63 13.67
N PHE A 574 -12.83 19.59 12.97
CA PHE A 574 -13.54 20.79 12.55
C PHE A 574 -14.42 20.54 11.33
N ASP A 575 -15.70 20.78 11.46
CA ASP A 575 -16.70 20.70 10.38
C ASP A 575 -16.82 22.08 9.72
N LEU A 576 -16.21 22.25 8.53
CA LEU A 576 -16.24 23.52 7.79
C LEU A 576 -17.65 23.96 7.39
N GLN A 577 -18.56 23.02 7.12
CA GLN A 577 -19.94 23.35 6.75
C GLN A 577 -20.76 23.87 7.93
N LYS A 578 -20.55 23.28 9.11
CA LYS A 578 -21.23 23.67 10.35
C LYS A 578 -20.47 24.79 11.07
N LYS A 579 -19.22 25.06 10.72
CA LYS A 579 -18.28 25.96 11.43
C LYS A 579 -18.19 25.61 12.92
N MET A 580 -18.18 24.33 13.24
CA MET A 580 -18.14 23.77 14.60
C MET A 580 -17.22 22.57 14.70
N TYR A 581 -16.66 22.32 15.87
CA TYR A 581 -15.89 21.14 16.18
C TYR A 581 -16.78 19.96 16.55
N ARG A 582 -16.68 18.82 15.84
CA ARG A 582 -17.28 17.55 16.23
C ARG A 582 -16.39 16.89 17.27
N LYS A 583 -16.95 16.61 18.45
CA LYS A 583 -16.23 15.97 19.56
C LYS A 583 -15.92 14.50 19.27
N ILE A 584 -14.75 14.06 19.70
CA ILE A 584 -14.24 12.69 19.67
C ILE A 584 -13.83 12.34 21.10
N PRO A 585 -14.77 11.85 21.95
CA PRO A 585 -14.46 11.51 23.32
C PRO A 585 -13.63 10.22 23.42
N ILE A 586 -12.60 10.24 24.27
CA ILE A 586 -11.71 9.12 24.59
C ILE A 586 -11.83 8.89 26.11
N ASN A 587 -12.55 7.83 26.49
CA ASN A 587 -12.89 7.54 27.89
C ASN A 587 -12.07 6.37 28.45
N GLU A 588 -10.79 6.29 28.06
CA GLU A 588 -9.83 5.29 28.52
C GLU A 588 -8.45 5.90 28.70
N GLN A 589 -7.56 5.17 29.36
CA GLN A 589 -6.16 5.57 29.46
C GLN A 589 -5.50 5.48 28.07
N VAL A 590 -4.79 6.53 27.68
CA VAL A 590 -4.04 6.61 26.40
C VAL A 590 -2.69 7.24 26.60
N GLU A 591 -1.73 6.88 25.72
CA GLU A 591 -0.41 7.50 25.66
C GLU A 591 -0.45 8.70 24.72
N VAL A 592 0.11 9.85 25.11
CA VAL A 592 0.30 11.01 24.23
C VAL A 592 1.54 10.78 23.39
N LEU A 593 1.35 10.37 22.15
CA LEU A 593 2.45 10.09 21.21
C LEU A 593 3.05 11.39 20.67
N SER A 594 2.22 12.41 20.50
CA SER A 594 2.62 13.75 20.10
C SER A 594 1.51 14.73 20.44
N MET A 595 1.85 15.83 21.08
CA MET A 595 0.99 17.01 21.25
C MET A 595 1.78 18.23 20.84
N VAL A 596 1.25 19.04 19.93
CA VAL A 596 1.89 20.23 19.40
C VAL A 596 0.89 21.38 19.39
N GLY A 597 1.38 22.60 19.59
CA GLY A 597 0.52 23.78 19.56
C GLY A 597 1.28 25.08 19.50
N ASP A 598 0.51 26.15 19.32
CA ASP A 598 0.99 27.51 19.28
C ASP A 598 0.25 28.43 20.28
N PHE A 599 0.94 29.46 20.73
CA PHE A 599 0.39 30.60 21.46
C PHE A 599 0.47 31.82 20.56
N ALA A 600 -0.58 32.61 20.53
CA ALA A 600 -0.62 33.94 19.93
C ALA A 600 -1.69 34.78 20.61
N LEU A 601 -1.74 36.09 20.34
CA LEU A 601 -2.75 36.97 20.92
C LEU A 601 -4.03 37.00 20.08
N TYR A 602 -5.16 36.93 20.74
CA TYR A 602 -6.46 37.24 20.15
C TYR A 602 -7.15 38.29 21.00
N GLN A 603 -7.41 39.49 20.42
CA GLN A 603 -7.98 40.64 21.13
C GLN A 603 -7.15 41.01 22.39
N GLY A 604 -5.82 40.91 22.29
CA GLY A 604 -4.87 41.27 23.35
C GLY A 604 -4.74 40.24 24.48
N LYS A 605 -5.35 39.07 24.38
CA LYS A 605 -5.24 37.95 25.33
C LYS A 605 -4.56 36.75 24.70
N PRO A 606 -3.80 35.94 25.45
CA PRO A 606 -3.27 34.69 24.95
C PRO A 606 -4.36 33.79 24.43
N ALA A 607 -4.13 33.16 23.28
CA ALA A 607 -5.01 32.15 22.66
C ALA A 607 -4.15 30.96 22.29
N LEU A 608 -4.60 29.77 22.70
CA LEU A 608 -3.94 28.49 22.48
C LEU A 608 -4.61 27.75 21.30
N HIS A 609 -3.79 27.21 20.42
CA HIS A 609 -4.21 26.27 19.40
C HIS A 609 -3.37 25.01 19.49
N THR A 610 -3.98 23.84 19.63
CA THR A 610 -3.24 22.60 19.86
C THR A 610 -3.92 21.39 19.25
N HIS A 611 -3.10 20.51 18.69
CA HIS A 611 -3.47 19.22 18.18
C HIS A 611 -2.72 18.11 18.91
N MET A 612 -3.32 16.93 19.00
CA MET A 612 -2.74 15.80 19.70
C MET A 612 -3.03 14.50 18.97
N VAL A 613 -2.07 13.58 19.03
CA VAL A 613 -2.22 12.17 18.63
C VAL A 613 -1.99 11.33 19.87
N VAL A 614 -2.93 10.41 20.15
CA VAL A 614 -2.86 9.47 21.28
C VAL A 614 -2.83 8.03 20.78
N GLY A 615 -2.10 7.16 21.49
CA GLY A 615 -2.04 5.73 21.28
C GLY A 615 -2.97 5.00 22.24
N HIS A 616 -3.81 4.12 21.73
CA HIS A 616 -4.70 3.24 22.48
C HIS A 616 -4.00 1.94 22.89
N ARG A 617 -4.57 1.21 23.85
CA ARG A 617 -4.03 -0.05 24.35
C ARG A 617 -3.82 -1.12 23.26
N ASP A 618 -4.59 -1.08 22.20
CA ASP A 618 -4.56 -2.01 21.07
C ASP A 618 -3.56 -1.60 19.96
N GLY A 619 -2.83 -0.48 20.16
CA GLY A 619 -1.88 0.07 19.19
C GLY A 619 -2.51 0.98 18.13
N ASN A 620 -3.83 1.14 18.11
CA ASN A 620 -4.50 2.13 17.27
C ASN A 620 -4.22 3.55 17.77
N THR A 621 -4.46 4.54 16.92
CA THR A 621 -4.27 5.96 17.26
C THR A 621 -5.53 6.75 16.98
N SER A 622 -5.74 7.80 17.79
CA SER A 622 -6.73 8.85 17.55
C SER A 622 -6.05 10.22 17.57
N GLY A 623 -6.51 11.13 16.72
CA GLY A 623 -5.91 12.47 16.65
C GLY A 623 -6.94 13.56 16.34
N GLY A 624 -6.60 14.79 16.69
CA GLY A 624 -7.45 15.96 16.41
C GLY A 624 -7.09 17.19 17.24
N HIS A 625 -7.92 18.23 17.09
CA HIS A 625 -7.89 19.42 17.93
C HIS A 625 -8.24 19.06 19.38
N VAL A 626 -7.51 19.61 20.35
CA VAL A 626 -7.69 19.28 21.78
C VAL A 626 -8.79 20.15 22.38
N ILE A 627 -9.80 19.52 22.96
CA ILE A 627 -10.86 20.17 23.73
C ILE A 627 -10.65 19.94 25.24
N GLU A 628 -10.24 18.74 25.64
CA GLU A 628 -9.93 18.38 27.02
C GLU A 628 -8.85 17.30 27.03
N ALA A 629 -7.91 17.39 27.99
CA ALA A 629 -6.84 16.41 28.19
C ALA A 629 -6.54 16.24 29.68
N VAL A 630 -7.10 15.19 30.32
CA VAL A 630 -6.92 14.92 31.75
C VAL A 630 -5.75 13.97 31.97
N VAL A 631 -4.71 14.47 32.62
CA VAL A 631 -3.41 13.83 32.75
C VAL A 631 -3.42 12.64 33.73
N SER A 632 -2.74 11.56 33.39
CA SER A 632 -2.39 10.43 34.27
C SER A 632 -1.35 9.51 33.62
N PRO A 633 -0.16 9.27 34.17
CA PRO A 633 0.36 9.83 35.43
C PRO A 633 0.94 11.24 35.27
N THR A 634 1.57 11.56 34.11
CA THR A 634 2.22 12.86 33.83
C THR A 634 2.07 13.25 32.36
N LEU A 635 2.14 14.56 32.11
CA LEU A 635 2.34 15.13 30.78
C LEU A 635 3.48 16.14 30.87
N GLU A 636 4.49 15.99 30.01
CA GLU A 636 5.70 16.80 29.97
C GLU A 636 5.65 17.70 28.75
N VAL A 637 5.53 19.00 28.94
CA VAL A 637 5.39 19.99 27.88
C VAL A 637 6.64 20.88 27.85
N PHE A 638 7.26 21.01 26.70
CA PHE A 638 8.36 21.92 26.46
C PHE A 638 7.87 23.11 25.64
N VAL A 639 7.91 24.29 26.21
CA VAL A 639 7.37 25.52 25.62
C VAL A 639 8.52 26.45 25.25
N THR A 640 8.54 26.90 24.00
CA THR A 640 9.39 27.98 23.51
C THR A 640 8.54 29.25 23.40
N VAL A 641 8.96 30.34 24.07
CA VAL A 641 8.32 31.65 24.01
C VAL A 641 9.16 32.58 23.18
N ASP A 642 8.59 33.10 22.11
CA ASP A 642 9.28 33.97 21.16
C ASP A 642 9.18 35.46 21.55
N PRO A 643 10.18 36.28 21.20
CA PRO A 643 10.22 37.70 21.61
C PRO A 643 9.25 38.59 20.80
N VAL A 644 8.80 38.13 19.63
CA VAL A 644 7.90 38.87 18.74
C VAL A 644 6.47 38.37 18.89
N ALA A 645 5.57 39.26 19.30
CA ALA A 645 4.15 38.91 19.43
C ALA A 645 3.51 38.52 18.09
N LEU A 646 2.73 37.46 18.09
CA LEU A 646 1.86 37.07 16.99
C LEU A 646 0.40 37.38 17.34
N GLU A 647 -0.38 37.78 16.36
CA GLU A 647 -1.79 38.09 16.54
C GLU A 647 -2.65 37.13 15.69
N LYS A 648 -3.81 36.75 16.24
CA LYS A 648 -4.84 36.00 15.54
C LYS A 648 -5.98 36.94 15.16
N LYS A 649 -6.58 36.69 13.99
CA LYS A 649 -7.81 37.33 13.52
C LYS A 649 -8.88 36.32 13.24
N HIS A 650 -10.14 36.77 13.42
CA HIS A 650 -11.27 35.97 13.00
C HIS A 650 -11.34 35.90 11.48
N ASP A 651 -11.32 34.67 10.95
CA ASP A 651 -11.54 34.40 9.52
C ASP A 651 -13.03 34.15 9.27
N PRO A 652 -13.73 35.03 8.51
CA PRO A 652 -15.16 34.88 8.27
C PRO A 652 -15.51 33.68 7.37
N GLU A 653 -14.56 33.19 6.56
CA GLU A 653 -14.78 32.06 5.69
C GLU A 653 -14.86 30.75 6.48
N SER A 654 -13.88 30.45 7.30
CA SER A 654 -13.87 29.28 8.15
C SER A 654 -14.65 29.45 9.47
N GLY A 655 -14.76 30.67 9.98
CA GLY A 655 -15.28 30.98 11.32
C GLY A 655 -14.28 30.71 12.45
N LEU A 656 -13.03 30.41 12.10
CA LEU A 656 -11.93 30.18 13.04
C LEU A 656 -11.15 31.47 13.36
N THR A 657 -10.33 31.38 14.38
CA THR A 657 -9.37 32.44 14.73
C THR A 657 -7.98 31.98 14.32
N LEU A 658 -7.42 32.55 13.27
CA LEU A 658 -6.17 32.16 12.62
C LEU A 658 -5.07 33.19 12.86
N ILE A 659 -3.79 32.77 12.85
CA ILE A 659 -2.64 33.68 12.90
C ILE A 659 -2.69 34.58 11.67
N ASP A 660 -2.59 35.90 11.89
CA ASP A 660 -2.52 36.90 10.85
C ASP A 660 -1.07 37.34 10.66
N PRO A 661 -0.33 36.86 9.66
CA PRO A 661 1.03 37.28 9.40
C PRO A 661 1.00 38.75 8.97
N ARG A 662 1.69 39.61 9.74
CA ARG A 662 1.83 41.02 9.36
C ARG A 662 2.59 41.07 8.03
N SER A 663 2.03 41.69 7.00
CA SER A 663 2.78 42.06 5.81
C SER A 663 3.92 42.99 6.23
N GLN A 664 5.17 42.58 6.01
CA GLN A 664 6.37 43.42 6.18
C GLN A 664 6.38 44.57 5.20
#